data_3eca319b5f47019ea0edf4917e92ffd7
#
_entry.id   3eca319b5f47019ea0edf4917e92ffd7
#
_cell.length_a   1.000
_cell.length_b   1.000
_cell.length_c   1.000
_cell.angle_alpha   90.00
_cell.angle_beta   90.00
_cell.angle_gamma   90.00
#
_symmetry.space_group_name_H-M   'P 1'
#
loop_
_entity.id
_entity.type
_entity.pdbx_description
1 polymer ?
#
loop_
_entity_poly.entity_id
_entity_poly.type
_entity_poly.pdbx_seq_one_letter_code
_entity_poly.pdbx_strand_id
1 'polypeptide(L)'
;DVAPSRGLGDVYKRQEYSLLDGVGKIDDYLDRAKELGMQAMAITDHGNLFGALEFYKKARKKGIKPIIGMEAYVCERGMEDKEGRNFHLILLARDNEGYKNLLKISSESFIRGFYYKPRVDKNFLKEHSEGLIALSACMQGEISRRILDMESEDKISSAIDEYVDIFGKENFFIEVQANGIKEQFELNEKLYEIAKQNNLKLVATNDTHYVNEGEHTLQDILICVQTGAKLSDEKRMRIETEELFLKSREQVLGQLGEKYLEAVDNTIIIAERCNVDIEFGHFKFPDYKIPTCVKTIEAFLRKLVYLGLSKRYPHGLTKSIVERVEYELGIIEKMGYAGYFVVVWDFIDFARRKNIPIGPGRGSAAGSLIAYALGITQLDPLKYNLIFERFLNPERISMPDIDIDICQERRQEVIDYVIEKYGADKVAQIITFGTMKARAAIRDVGRVLNTPLSKIDAVAKLVPFNATIKQTLEGVEEFRKQYLEDREIQKVIDISAKIENKVRHASVHAAGIVITKDPLTDTVPLYCDTKNKVVSTQYQMKELEDLGLLKMDFLGLRNLTNLQRTIDYIKEDLGEEIKLEDIPLNSKKVYELLSRGDTSGVFQMESVGIRKILVKLKPDKFEDIIALLALYRPGPLGSGMVDDFISGKNRITEIKYPHPSLEQTLKETYGVILYQEQVMKIANIMAGYSLGEADLLRRAMGKKNVQIMEENREKFITRSIENGYSEEKALEMFELIDKFAGYGFNKSHSAAYALIAYWTAYFKAHYMKHYYAALMTSEMAHIEDIAYYVDDAKVHNLKLHLPDVNRATSKFIVDKDGIVFSLAAIKNVGEGVSEKILEEYNENGEYKNLEDFVVRTKKYGLNKKALESLILAGALDGLPGNRRQKFESVDKICLLYT
;
A
#
# COMPACT_ATOMS: atom_id res chain seq x y z
N ASP A 1 1.02 -35.04 -44.05
CA ASP A 1 1.61 -34.61 -42.79
C ASP A 1 0.71 -33.50 -42.22
N VAL A 2 -0.35 -33.91 -41.55
CA VAL A 2 -1.17 -32.96 -40.75
C VAL A 2 -0.37 -32.70 -39.50
N ALA A 3 0.17 -31.50 -39.35
CA ALA A 3 0.76 -31.07 -38.08
C ALA A 3 -0.28 -31.33 -36.96
N PRO A 4 0.10 -31.94 -35.84
CA PRO A 4 -0.84 -32.17 -34.75
C PRO A 4 -1.47 -30.84 -34.34
N SER A 5 -2.78 -30.77 -34.34
CA SER A 5 -3.54 -29.60 -33.95
C SER A 5 -3.06 -29.14 -32.57
N ARG A 6 -2.33 -28.03 -32.55
CA ARG A 6 -1.80 -27.45 -31.30
C ARG A 6 -2.99 -27.00 -30.50
N GLY A 7 -3.29 -27.78 -29.46
CA GLY A 7 -4.42 -27.54 -28.56
C GLY A 7 -4.42 -26.17 -27.90
N LEU A 8 -5.60 -25.63 -27.70
CA LEU A 8 -5.83 -24.46 -26.87
C LEU A 8 -5.87 -24.88 -25.42
N GLY A 9 -5.41 -23.97 -24.58
CA GLY A 9 -5.52 -24.12 -23.14
C GLY A 9 -6.97 -24.04 -22.67
N ASP A 10 -7.18 -24.47 -21.44
CA ASP A 10 -8.46 -24.35 -20.76
C ASP A 10 -8.94 -22.88 -20.75
N VAL A 11 -10.15 -22.62 -21.20
CA VAL A 11 -10.77 -21.28 -21.20
C VAL A 11 -11.39 -20.90 -19.86
N TYR A 12 -11.22 -21.76 -18.84
CA TYR A 12 -11.78 -21.57 -17.49
C TYR A 12 -10.71 -21.87 -16.44
N LYS A 13 -10.16 -20.83 -15.79
CA LYS A 13 -9.04 -20.98 -14.84
C LYS A 13 -9.12 -20.08 -13.65
N ARG A 14 -8.84 -20.66 -12.50
CA ARG A 14 -8.69 -19.98 -11.22
C ARG A 14 -7.24 -20.03 -10.77
N GLN A 15 -6.69 -18.90 -10.44
CA GLN A 15 -5.32 -18.74 -9.95
C GLN A 15 -5.31 -18.02 -8.58
N GLU A 16 -4.15 -17.64 -8.07
CA GLU A 16 -3.98 -17.11 -6.71
C GLU A 16 -4.84 -15.87 -6.38
N TYR A 17 -5.42 -15.17 -7.35
CA TYR A 17 -6.37 -14.06 -7.15
C TYR A 17 -7.84 -14.50 -7.07
N SER A 18 -8.14 -15.80 -7.27
CA SER A 18 -9.35 -16.43 -6.74
C SER A 18 -9.13 -16.81 -5.27
N LEU A 19 -8.90 -15.82 -4.44
CA LEU A 19 -8.39 -15.77 -3.06
C LEU A 19 -8.61 -17.05 -2.25
N LEU A 20 -7.52 -17.83 -2.02
CA LEU A 20 -7.49 -19.08 -1.27
C LEU A 20 -8.33 -20.26 -1.87
N ASP A 21 -8.69 -20.17 -3.15
CA ASP A 21 -9.35 -21.23 -3.90
C ASP A 21 -8.42 -21.77 -5.01
N GLY A 22 -7.82 -20.90 -5.83
CA GLY A 22 -6.80 -21.25 -6.82
C GLY A 22 -5.42 -21.47 -6.18
N VAL A 23 -4.75 -22.56 -6.55
CA VAL A 23 -3.42 -22.91 -6.00
C VAL A 23 -2.29 -22.36 -6.84
N GLY A 24 -2.41 -22.37 -8.18
CA GLY A 24 -1.32 -22.00 -9.10
C GLY A 24 -1.04 -20.50 -9.14
N LYS A 25 0.23 -20.14 -9.34
CA LYS A 25 0.61 -18.78 -9.73
C LYS A 25 0.46 -18.61 -11.24
N ILE A 26 0.26 -17.38 -11.68
CA ILE A 26 0.15 -17.07 -13.13
C ILE A 26 1.33 -17.63 -13.93
N ASP A 27 2.56 -17.48 -13.43
CA ASP A 27 3.75 -17.98 -14.12
C ASP A 27 3.75 -19.49 -14.25
N ASP A 28 3.34 -20.23 -13.20
CA ASP A 28 3.30 -21.69 -13.20
C ASP A 28 2.31 -22.23 -14.23
N TYR A 29 1.14 -21.61 -14.35
CA TYR A 29 0.15 -21.94 -15.38
C TYR A 29 0.65 -21.67 -16.79
N LEU A 30 1.29 -20.52 -17.00
CA LEU A 30 1.81 -20.16 -18.32
C LEU A 30 2.97 -21.09 -18.74
N ASP A 31 3.83 -21.49 -17.80
CA ASP A 31 4.90 -22.44 -18.08
C ASP A 31 4.33 -23.83 -18.43
N ARG A 32 3.35 -24.29 -17.64
CA ARG A 32 2.68 -25.56 -17.93
C ARG A 32 1.92 -25.54 -19.25
N ALA A 33 1.24 -24.45 -19.57
CA ALA A 33 0.57 -24.29 -20.87
C ALA A 33 1.56 -24.39 -22.04
N LYS A 34 2.72 -23.79 -21.89
CA LYS A 34 3.79 -23.88 -22.90
C LYS A 34 4.31 -25.32 -23.05
N GLU A 35 4.50 -26.04 -21.95
CA GLU A 35 4.87 -27.47 -21.97
C GLU A 35 3.82 -28.31 -22.71
N LEU A 36 2.53 -28.01 -22.50
CA LEU A 36 1.41 -28.68 -23.17
C LEU A 36 1.19 -28.21 -24.63
N GLY A 37 2.01 -27.27 -25.14
CA GLY A 37 1.92 -26.75 -26.50
C GLY A 37 0.72 -25.81 -26.73
N MET A 38 0.12 -25.28 -25.68
CA MET A 38 -1.00 -24.35 -25.78
C MET A 38 -0.57 -22.97 -26.30
N GLN A 39 -1.34 -22.40 -27.23
CA GLN A 39 -1.04 -21.09 -27.83
C GLN A 39 -1.84 -19.96 -27.21
N ALA A 40 -2.92 -20.26 -26.55
CA ALA A 40 -3.77 -19.29 -25.85
C ALA A 40 -4.20 -19.83 -24.50
N MET A 41 -4.54 -18.93 -23.57
CA MET A 41 -5.03 -19.26 -22.26
C MET A 41 -5.95 -18.17 -21.76
N ALA A 42 -7.06 -18.53 -21.08
CA ALA A 42 -7.96 -17.58 -20.43
C ALA A 42 -7.70 -17.49 -18.93
N ILE A 43 -7.99 -16.32 -18.34
CA ILE A 43 -8.11 -16.11 -16.93
C ILE A 43 -9.58 -15.81 -16.60
N THR A 44 -10.16 -16.45 -15.58
CA THR A 44 -11.58 -16.33 -15.22
C THR A 44 -11.76 -16.44 -13.70
N ASP A 45 -11.17 -15.52 -12.94
CA ASP A 45 -11.25 -15.50 -11.49
C ASP A 45 -12.67 -15.21 -10.99
N HIS A 46 -12.96 -15.63 -9.76
CA HIS A 46 -14.26 -15.48 -9.11
C HIS A 46 -14.63 -14.01 -8.87
N GLY A 47 -15.52 -13.48 -9.69
CA GLY A 47 -16.14 -12.17 -9.53
C GLY A 47 -15.18 -10.98 -9.57
N ASN A 48 -13.94 -11.17 -10.05
CA ASN A 48 -12.95 -10.10 -10.05
C ASN A 48 -12.00 -10.20 -11.25
N LEU A 49 -11.21 -9.13 -11.44
CA LEU A 49 -10.18 -9.01 -12.47
C LEU A 49 -8.80 -8.71 -11.87
N PHE A 50 -8.57 -9.06 -10.60
CA PHE A 50 -7.34 -8.72 -9.88
C PHE A 50 -6.06 -9.12 -10.61
N GLY A 51 -6.03 -10.31 -11.20
CA GLY A 51 -4.87 -10.85 -11.91
C GLY A 51 -4.84 -10.57 -13.40
N ALA A 52 -5.86 -9.94 -13.98
CA ALA A 52 -6.05 -9.84 -15.42
C ALA A 52 -4.88 -9.14 -16.14
N LEU A 53 -4.42 -8.01 -15.61
CA LEU A 53 -3.34 -7.24 -16.25
C LEU A 53 -1.96 -7.89 -16.09
N GLU A 54 -1.69 -8.48 -14.93
CA GLU A 54 -0.47 -9.26 -14.69
C GLU A 54 -0.42 -10.46 -15.63
N PHE A 55 -1.52 -11.19 -15.74
CA PHE A 55 -1.67 -12.31 -16.65
C PHE A 55 -1.44 -11.89 -18.12
N TYR A 56 -2.11 -10.82 -18.57
CA TYR A 56 -1.96 -10.29 -19.93
C TYR A 56 -0.50 -10.03 -20.29
N LYS A 57 0.23 -9.32 -19.42
CA LYS A 57 1.65 -8.98 -19.65
C LYS A 57 2.55 -10.21 -19.68
N LYS A 58 2.36 -11.12 -18.71
CA LYS A 58 3.18 -12.33 -18.59
C LYS A 58 2.92 -13.31 -19.72
N ALA A 59 1.67 -13.50 -20.13
CA ALA A 59 1.28 -14.36 -21.23
C ALA A 59 1.90 -13.88 -22.56
N ARG A 60 1.75 -12.59 -22.89
CA ARG A 60 2.39 -12.00 -24.09
C ARG A 60 3.91 -12.16 -24.08
N LYS A 61 4.55 -11.94 -22.95
CA LYS A 61 5.99 -12.13 -22.80
C LYS A 61 6.44 -13.57 -23.07
N LYS A 62 5.62 -14.55 -22.68
CA LYS A 62 5.90 -15.98 -22.92
C LYS A 62 5.43 -16.51 -24.29
N GLY A 63 4.81 -15.64 -25.11
CA GLY A 63 4.30 -16.00 -26.45
C GLY A 63 2.97 -16.75 -26.42
N ILE A 64 2.21 -16.64 -25.31
CA ILE A 64 0.87 -17.19 -25.15
C ILE A 64 -0.14 -16.08 -25.35
N LYS A 65 -1.18 -16.30 -26.17
CA LYS A 65 -2.28 -15.35 -26.37
C LYS A 65 -3.14 -15.26 -25.11
N PRO A 66 -3.23 -14.08 -24.43
CA PRO A 66 -4.08 -13.92 -23.26
C PRO A 66 -5.53 -13.74 -23.66
N ILE A 67 -6.44 -14.43 -23.00
CA ILE A 67 -7.88 -14.21 -23.05
C ILE A 67 -8.31 -13.70 -21.68
N ILE A 68 -8.88 -12.49 -21.64
CA ILE A 68 -9.30 -11.87 -20.37
C ILE A 68 -10.78 -12.17 -20.15
N GLY A 69 -11.08 -12.69 -18.98
CA GLY A 69 -12.43 -12.99 -18.56
C GLY A 69 -12.61 -12.98 -17.05
N MET A 70 -13.79 -13.28 -16.60
CA MET A 70 -14.17 -13.46 -15.21
C MET A 70 -15.31 -14.45 -15.07
N GLU A 71 -15.41 -15.09 -13.91
CA GLU A 71 -16.61 -15.83 -13.50
C GLU A 71 -17.52 -14.90 -12.71
N ALA A 72 -18.57 -14.42 -13.35
CA ALA A 72 -19.55 -13.53 -12.74
C ALA A 72 -20.53 -14.31 -11.86
N TYR A 73 -20.97 -13.71 -10.77
CA TYR A 73 -22.09 -14.17 -9.95
C TYR A 73 -23.36 -13.46 -10.39
N VAL A 74 -24.23 -14.16 -11.12
CA VAL A 74 -25.48 -13.60 -11.62
C VAL A 74 -26.59 -13.83 -10.61
N CYS A 75 -27.15 -12.77 -10.05
CA CYS A 75 -28.25 -12.88 -9.10
C CYS A 75 -29.59 -13.12 -9.81
N GLU A 76 -30.42 -13.99 -9.24
CA GLU A 76 -31.68 -14.43 -9.82
C GLU A 76 -32.72 -13.30 -9.89
N ARG A 77 -32.73 -12.36 -8.94
CA ARG A 77 -33.79 -11.36 -8.81
C ARG A 77 -33.32 -9.92 -9.07
N GLY A 78 -32.12 -9.56 -8.90
CA GLY A 78 -31.61 -8.20 -9.08
C GLY A 78 -30.51 -7.90 -8.06
N MET A 79 -29.60 -6.99 -8.39
CA MET A 79 -28.42 -6.71 -7.55
C MET A 79 -28.77 -6.20 -6.16
N GLU A 80 -29.86 -5.47 -6.00
CA GLU A 80 -30.28 -4.89 -4.72
C GLU A 80 -31.03 -5.89 -3.84
N ASP A 81 -31.62 -6.94 -4.42
CA ASP A 81 -32.29 -7.99 -3.68
C ASP A 81 -31.26 -8.95 -3.06
N LYS A 82 -31.35 -9.14 -1.73
CA LYS A 82 -30.47 -10.03 -0.98
C LYS A 82 -30.97 -11.49 -0.92
N GLU A 83 -32.16 -11.74 -1.42
CA GLU A 83 -32.78 -13.06 -1.50
C GLU A 83 -32.55 -13.67 -2.89
N GLY A 84 -32.69 -14.99 -2.98
CA GLY A 84 -32.48 -15.71 -4.22
C GLY A 84 -31.09 -16.30 -4.38
N ARG A 85 -30.95 -17.06 -5.46
CA ARG A 85 -29.70 -17.76 -5.80
C ARG A 85 -28.74 -16.84 -6.55
N ASN A 86 -27.45 -17.16 -6.49
CA ASN A 86 -26.42 -16.56 -7.32
C ASN A 86 -25.85 -17.66 -8.22
N PHE A 87 -25.95 -17.48 -9.53
CA PHE A 87 -25.48 -18.41 -10.53
C PHE A 87 -24.12 -18.00 -11.07
N HIS A 88 -23.32 -18.95 -11.50
CA HIS A 88 -22.06 -18.69 -12.17
C HIS A 88 -22.28 -18.45 -13.67
N LEU A 89 -21.56 -17.53 -14.26
CA LEU A 89 -21.51 -17.24 -15.68
C LEU A 89 -20.10 -16.85 -16.06
N ILE A 90 -19.50 -17.52 -17.05
CA ILE A 90 -18.18 -17.12 -17.55
C ILE A 90 -18.36 -16.04 -18.62
N LEU A 91 -17.65 -14.96 -18.46
CA LEU A 91 -17.59 -13.84 -19.40
C LEU A 91 -16.17 -13.69 -19.92
N LEU A 92 -15.99 -13.70 -21.24
CA LEU A 92 -14.71 -13.52 -21.92
C LEU A 92 -14.77 -12.28 -22.81
N ALA A 93 -13.76 -11.42 -22.74
CA ALA A 93 -13.63 -10.27 -23.63
C ALA A 93 -13.22 -10.73 -25.03
N ARG A 94 -14.08 -10.50 -26.03
CA ARG A 94 -13.78 -10.76 -27.44
C ARG A 94 -12.86 -9.69 -28.01
N ASP A 95 -13.04 -8.45 -27.62
CA ASP A 95 -12.35 -7.27 -28.11
C ASP A 95 -12.19 -6.21 -27.00
N ASN A 96 -11.66 -5.02 -27.35
CA ASN A 96 -11.45 -3.95 -26.39
C ASN A 96 -12.75 -3.38 -25.79
N GLU A 97 -13.88 -3.42 -26.53
CA GLU A 97 -15.17 -3.00 -25.97
C GLU A 97 -15.66 -4.04 -24.95
N GLY A 98 -15.52 -5.32 -25.25
CA GLY A 98 -15.81 -6.39 -24.28
C GLY A 98 -14.93 -6.29 -23.03
N TYR A 99 -13.66 -5.91 -23.18
CA TYR A 99 -12.78 -5.68 -22.03
C TYR A 99 -13.29 -4.53 -21.15
N LYS A 100 -13.67 -3.38 -21.75
CA LYS A 100 -14.25 -2.27 -21.00
C LYS A 100 -15.55 -2.66 -20.28
N ASN A 101 -16.39 -3.46 -20.94
CA ASN A 101 -17.62 -3.96 -20.34
C ASN A 101 -17.32 -4.92 -19.17
N LEU A 102 -16.28 -5.77 -19.25
CA LEU A 102 -15.82 -6.55 -18.10
C LEU A 102 -15.37 -5.68 -16.92
N LEU A 103 -14.65 -4.58 -17.18
CA LEU A 103 -14.24 -3.64 -16.13
C LEU A 103 -15.45 -3.04 -15.42
N LYS A 104 -16.50 -2.64 -16.18
CA LYS A 104 -17.75 -2.09 -15.64
C LYS A 104 -18.54 -3.13 -14.86
N ILE A 105 -18.72 -4.34 -15.42
CA ILE A 105 -19.44 -5.46 -14.78
C ILE A 105 -18.76 -5.83 -13.44
N SER A 106 -17.44 -6.00 -13.45
CA SER A 106 -16.70 -6.31 -12.24
C SER A 106 -16.79 -5.19 -11.21
N SER A 107 -16.71 -3.93 -11.64
CA SER A 107 -16.81 -2.77 -10.74
C SER A 107 -18.17 -2.68 -10.08
N GLU A 108 -19.22 -2.78 -10.85
CA GLU A 108 -20.61 -2.65 -10.38
C GLU A 108 -20.99 -3.77 -9.44
N SER A 109 -20.48 -4.99 -9.70
CA SER A 109 -20.70 -6.14 -8.83
C SER A 109 -20.16 -5.93 -7.41
N PHE A 110 -19.07 -5.17 -7.26
CA PHE A 110 -18.50 -4.81 -5.93
C PHE A 110 -19.15 -3.56 -5.33
N ILE A 111 -19.50 -2.56 -6.15
CA ILE A 111 -19.98 -1.26 -5.65
C ILE A 111 -21.46 -1.36 -5.23
N ARG A 112 -22.31 -1.92 -6.06
CA ARG A 112 -23.76 -2.04 -5.81
C ARG A 112 -24.20 -3.46 -5.49
N GLY A 113 -23.64 -4.44 -6.20
CA GLY A 113 -24.12 -5.81 -6.14
C GLY A 113 -23.58 -6.65 -4.98
N PHE A 114 -22.68 -6.15 -4.16
CA PHE A 114 -22.00 -6.97 -3.17
C PHE A 114 -22.92 -7.40 -2.00
N TYR A 115 -23.16 -8.70 -1.93
CA TYR A 115 -23.76 -9.37 -0.77
C TYR A 115 -23.17 -10.77 -0.65
N TYR A 116 -22.24 -10.98 0.29
CA TYR A 116 -21.34 -12.13 0.43
C TYR A 116 -20.45 -12.39 -0.79
N LYS A 117 -20.92 -12.13 -2.00
CA LYS A 117 -20.25 -12.24 -3.29
C LYS A 117 -20.48 -10.97 -4.12
N PRO A 118 -19.57 -10.61 -5.03
CA PRO A 118 -19.80 -9.53 -5.98
C PRO A 118 -20.80 -10.03 -7.06
N ARG A 119 -22.03 -9.50 -7.05
CA ARG A 119 -23.14 -9.99 -7.88
C ARG A 119 -23.50 -8.98 -8.96
N VAL A 120 -23.99 -9.48 -10.07
CA VAL A 120 -24.55 -8.70 -11.17
C VAL A 120 -25.91 -9.27 -11.59
N ASP A 121 -26.81 -8.46 -12.09
CA ASP A 121 -28.07 -8.94 -12.65
C ASP A 121 -28.07 -8.96 -14.19
N LYS A 122 -29.08 -9.65 -14.77
CA LYS A 122 -29.20 -9.82 -16.21
C LYS A 122 -29.47 -8.49 -16.94
N ASN A 123 -30.13 -7.52 -16.29
CA ASN A 123 -30.36 -6.22 -16.89
C ASN A 123 -29.06 -5.47 -17.11
N PHE A 124 -28.19 -5.43 -16.10
CA PHE A 124 -26.88 -4.82 -16.22
C PHE A 124 -25.99 -5.55 -17.23
N LEU A 125 -26.07 -6.90 -17.28
CA LEU A 125 -25.39 -7.69 -18.31
C LEU A 125 -25.85 -7.34 -19.72
N LYS A 126 -27.17 -7.13 -19.92
CA LYS A 126 -27.72 -6.77 -21.22
C LYS A 126 -27.24 -5.41 -21.71
N GLU A 127 -27.09 -4.44 -20.80
CA GLU A 127 -26.55 -3.10 -21.13
C GLU A 127 -25.05 -3.13 -21.46
N HIS A 128 -24.33 -4.15 -21.01
CA HIS A 128 -22.87 -4.27 -21.11
C HIS A 128 -22.39 -5.58 -21.77
N SER A 129 -23.21 -6.16 -22.64
CA SER A 129 -22.91 -7.45 -23.31
C SER A 129 -22.07 -7.31 -24.58
N GLU A 130 -21.95 -6.10 -25.16
CA GLU A 130 -21.21 -5.88 -26.38
C GLU A 130 -19.74 -6.27 -26.24
N GLY A 131 -19.22 -6.99 -27.23
CA GLY A 131 -17.82 -7.46 -27.22
C GLY A 131 -17.56 -8.62 -26.23
N LEU A 132 -18.58 -9.22 -25.63
CA LEU A 132 -18.44 -10.37 -24.73
C LEU A 132 -18.82 -11.70 -25.40
N ILE A 133 -18.16 -12.77 -24.97
CA ILE A 133 -18.57 -14.16 -25.15
C ILE A 133 -18.92 -14.69 -23.77
N ALA A 134 -20.08 -15.37 -23.66
CA ALA A 134 -20.53 -15.97 -22.40
C ALA A 134 -20.59 -17.50 -22.49
N LEU A 135 -20.18 -18.19 -21.39
CA LEU A 135 -20.28 -19.64 -21.25
C LEU A 135 -21.19 -19.95 -20.07
N SER A 136 -21.99 -21.02 -20.18
CA SER A 136 -23.02 -21.38 -19.17
C SER A 136 -22.46 -21.81 -17.81
N ALA A 137 -21.14 -21.83 -17.65
CA ALA A 137 -20.37 -22.15 -16.44
C ALA A 137 -20.58 -23.62 -15.92
N CYS A 138 -20.07 -23.85 -14.70
CA CYS A 138 -20.06 -25.17 -14.04
C CYS A 138 -21.45 -25.59 -13.52
N MET A 139 -21.50 -26.60 -12.64
CA MET A 139 -22.72 -27.06 -11.95
C MET A 139 -23.47 -25.94 -11.19
N GLN A 140 -22.82 -24.80 -10.92
CA GLN A 140 -23.44 -23.64 -10.30
C GLN A 140 -23.96 -22.61 -11.34
N GLY A 141 -23.76 -22.85 -12.62
CA GLY A 141 -24.40 -22.06 -13.69
C GLY A 141 -25.91 -22.20 -13.68
N GLU A 142 -26.63 -21.19 -14.12
CA GLU A 142 -28.10 -21.17 -14.02
C GLU A 142 -28.78 -22.35 -14.74
N ILE A 143 -28.36 -22.63 -15.97
CA ILE A 143 -28.93 -23.74 -16.77
C ILE A 143 -28.64 -25.06 -16.08
N SER A 144 -27.38 -25.29 -15.70
CA SER A 144 -26.92 -26.51 -15.00
C SER A 144 -27.69 -26.70 -13.68
N ARG A 145 -27.85 -25.61 -12.92
CA ARG A 145 -28.51 -25.66 -11.61
C ARG A 145 -30.00 -25.98 -11.74
N ARG A 146 -30.69 -25.35 -12.69
CA ARG A 146 -32.12 -25.65 -12.97
C ARG A 146 -32.31 -27.11 -13.38
N ILE A 147 -31.40 -27.67 -14.18
CA ILE A 147 -31.43 -29.10 -14.56
C ILE A 147 -31.24 -30.00 -13.34
N LEU A 148 -30.25 -29.72 -12.49
CA LEU A 148 -29.95 -30.51 -11.28
C LEU A 148 -31.07 -30.42 -10.24
N ASP A 149 -31.73 -29.28 -10.13
CA ASP A 149 -32.87 -29.05 -9.24
C ASP A 149 -34.19 -29.58 -9.84
N MET A 150 -34.13 -30.25 -11.01
CA MET A 150 -35.31 -30.83 -11.71
C MET A 150 -36.44 -29.81 -11.97
N GLU A 151 -36.08 -28.58 -12.29
CA GLU A 151 -37.05 -27.56 -12.66
C GLU A 151 -37.70 -27.89 -14.03
N SER A 152 -38.85 -27.25 -14.35
CA SER A 152 -39.54 -27.53 -15.60
C SER A 152 -38.73 -27.12 -16.83
N GLU A 153 -38.96 -27.83 -17.95
CA GLU A 153 -38.31 -27.50 -19.24
C GLU A 153 -38.55 -26.06 -19.68
N ASP A 154 -39.73 -25.50 -19.42
CA ASP A 154 -40.06 -24.11 -19.72
C ASP A 154 -39.13 -23.12 -19.01
N LYS A 155 -38.80 -23.38 -17.75
CA LYS A 155 -37.88 -22.53 -16.99
C LYS A 155 -36.44 -22.64 -17.49
N ILE A 156 -36.01 -23.83 -17.90
CA ILE A 156 -34.68 -24.06 -18.46
C ILE A 156 -34.60 -23.34 -19.82
N SER A 157 -35.62 -23.50 -20.68
CA SER A 157 -35.72 -22.82 -21.97
C SER A 157 -35.72 -21.29 -21.82
N SER A 158 -36.52 -20.78 -20.87
CA SER A 158 -36.55 -19.33 -20.59
C SER A 158 -35.17 -18.78 -20.18
N ALA A 159 -34.41 -19.51 -19.35
CA ALA A 159 -33.09 -19.08 -18.96
C ALA A 159 -32.12 -19.06 -20.16
N ILE A 160 -32.23 -20.03 -21.08
CA ILE A 160 -31.41 -20.08 -22.30
C ILE A 160 -31.78 -18.90 -23.21
N ASP A 161 -33.08 -18.68 -23.44
CA ASP A 161 -33.58 -17.60 -24.28
C ASP A 161 -33.12 -16.22 -23.78
N GLU A 162 -33.13 -16.01 -22.45
CA GLU A 162 -32.63 -14.78 -21.82
C GLU A 162 -31.14 -14.57 -22.10
N TYR A 163 -30.28 -15.58 -21.95
CA TYR A 163 -28.85 -15.44 -22.25
C TYR A 163 -28.59 -15.27 -23.75
N VAL A 164 -29.37 -15.92 -24.62
CA VAL A 164 -29.30 -15.72 -26.07
C VAL A 164 -29.74 -14.30 -26.43
N ASP A 165 -30.74 -13.74 -25.76
CA ASP A 165 -31.19 -12.36 -25.97
C ASP A 165 -30.15 -11.33 -25.49
N ILE A 166 -29.41 -11.64 -24.43
CA ILE A 166 -28.33 -10.78 -23.88
C ILE A 166 -27.08 -10.78 -24.76
N PHE A 167 -26.57 -11.95 -25.13
CA PHE A 167 -25.24 -12.07 -25.76
C PHE A 167 -25.33 -12.35 -27.27
N GLY A 168 -26.49 -12.79 -27.76
CA GLY A 168 -26.63 -13.31 -29.11
C GLY A 168 -26.16 -14.77 -29.22
N LYS A 169 -26.82 -15.52 -30.08
CA LYS A 169 -26.64 -16.97 -30.27
C LYS A 169 -25.19 -17.38 -30.58
N GLU A 170 -24.46 -16.54 -31.34
CA GLU A 170 -23.07 -16.81 -31.72
C GLU A 170 -22.05 -16.54 -30.60
N ASN A 171 -22.45 -15.86 -29.54
CA ASN A 171 -21.60 -15.49 -28.43
C ASN A 171 -21.96 -16.20 -27.12
N PHE A 172 -23.01 -17.03 -27.12
CA PHE A 172 -23.39 -17.83 -25.97
C PHE A 172 -23.12 -19.31 -26.23
N PHE A 173 -22.31 -19.93 -25.35
CA PHE A 173 -21.92 -21.32 -25.45
C PHE A 173 -22.43 -22.10 -24.25
N ILE A 174 -22.91 -23.32 -24.49
CA ILE A 174 -23.21 -24.28 -23.44
C ILE A 174 -21.91 -24.97 -23.05
N GLU A 175 -21.57 -24.95 -21.77
CA GLU A 175 -20.32 -25.45 -21.25
C GLU A 175 -20.46 -26.86 -20.73
N VAL A 176 -19.56 -27.75 -21.12
CA VAL A 176 -19.40 -29.11 -20.61
C VAL A 176 -18.02 -29.25 -19.95
N GLN A 177 -17.94 -29.96 -18.86
CA GLN A 177 -16.72 -30.00 -18.06
C GLN A 177 -16.13 -31.41 -17.91
N ALA A 178 -14.78 -31.50 -17.98
CA ALA A 178 -13.99 -32.72 -17.78
C ALA A 178 -13.35 -32.71 -16.37
N ASN A 179 -14.16 -32.52 -15.32
CA ASN A 179 -13.70 -32.30 -13.94
C ASN A 179 -13.74 -33.56 -13.06
N GLY A 180 -14.06 -34.74 -13.62
CA GLY A 180 -14.06 -36.02 -12.91
C GLY A 180 -15.24 -36.23 -11.94
N ILE A 181 -16.16 -35.27 -11.81
CA ILE A 181 -17.34 -35.41 -10.93
C ILE A 181 -18.41 -36.21 -11.65
N LYS A 182 -18.96 -37.25 -11.00
CA LYS A 182 -19.93 -38.12 -11.62
C LYS A 182 -21.19 -37.40 -12.06
N GLU A 183 -21.74 -36.56 -11.20
CA GLU A 183 -22.92 -35.76 -11.49
C GLU A 183 -22.71 -34.80 -12.66
N GLN A 184 -21.48 -34.33 -12.86
CA GLN A 184 -21.12 -33.49 -14.00
C GLN A 184 -21.19 -34.26 -15.33
N PHE A 185 -20.80 -35.54 -15.34
CA PHE A 185 -20.91 -36.33 -16.58
C PHE A 185 -22.39 -36.59 -16.95
N GLU A 186 -23.24 -36.86 -16.00
CA GLU A 186 -24.70 -37.02 -16.22
C GLU A 186 -25.32 -35.69 -16.71
N LEU A 187 -24.85 -34.56 -16.16
CA LEU A 187 -25.24 -33.22 -16.58
C LEU A 187 -24.75 -32.90 -18.00
N ASN A 188 -23.52 -33.26 -18.35
CA ASN A 188 -22.96 -33.04 -19.68
C ASN A 188 -23.83 -33.67 -20.78
N GLU A 189 -24.40 -34.86 -20.56
CA GLU A 189 -25.29 -35.53 -21.51
C GLU A 189 -26.54 -34.68 -21.74
N LYS A 190 -27.16 -34.16 -20.67
CA LYS A 190 -28.34 -33.28 -20.78
C LYS A 190 -28.01 -31.96 -21.46
N LEU A 191 -26.87 -31.36 -21.13
CA LEU A 191 -26.41 -30.12 -21.76
C LEU A 191 -26.12 -30.29 -23.26
N TYR A 192 -25.59 -31.46 -23.65
CA TYR A 192 -25.38 -31.79 -25.06
C TYR A 192 -26.71 -31.83 -25.84
N GLU A 193 -27.74 -32.49 -25.30
CA GLU A 193 -29.06 -32.57 -25.95
C GLU A 193 -29.72 -31.17 -26.00
N ILE A 194 -29.61 -30.39 -24.95
CA ILE A 194 -30.12 -29.01 -24.89
C ILE A 194 -29.43 -28.12 -25.94
N ALA A 195 -28.10 -28.20 -26.04
CA ALA A 195 -27.34 -27.43 -27.03
C ALA A 195 -27.79 -27.78 -28.45
N LYS A 196 -27.96 -29.08 -28.72
CA LYS A 196 -28.44 -29.55 -30.02
C LYS A 196 -29.86 -29.09 -30.35
N GLN A 197 -30.79 -29.20 -29.41
CA GLN A 197 -32.19 -28.77 -29.58
C GLN A 197 -32.29 -27.27 -29.85
N ASN A 198 -31.48 -26.45 -29.19
CA ASN A 198 -31.50 -25.00 -29.35
C ASN A 198 -30.53 -24.50 -30.43
N ASN A 199 -29.81 -25.42 -31.14
CA ASN A 199 -28.77 -25.12 -32.09
C ASN A 199 -27.72 -24.13 -31.52
N LEU A 200 -27.24 -24.39 -30.28
CA LEU A 200 -26.19 -23.68 -29.61
C LEU A 200 -24.86 -24.43 -29.68
N LYS A 201 -23.74 -23.74 -29.67
CA LYS A 201 -22.42 -24.36 -29.65
C LYS A 201 -22.06 -24.82 -28.27
N LEU A 202 -21.39 -25.97 -28.18
CA LEU A 202 -20.79 -26.46 -26.94
C LEU A 202 -19.36 -25.97 -26.79
N VAL A 203 -18.87 -25.85 -25.59
CA VAL A 203 -17.44 -25.65 -25.28
C VAL A 203 -17.03 -26.56 -24.14
N ALA A 204 -15.86 -27.19 -24.25
CA ALA A 204 -15.31 -28.04 -23.22
C ALA A 204 -14.32 -27.28 -22.35
N THR A 205 -14.48 -27.35 -21.03
CA THR A 205 -13.58 -26.75 -20.05
C THR A 205 -13.23 -27.74 -18.94
N ASN A 206 -12.38 -27.34 -17.99
CA ASN A 206 -12.01 -28.19 -16.87
C ASN A 206 -12.20 -27.54 -15.51
N ASP A 207 -12.53 -26.26 -15.42
CA ASP A 207 -12.60 -25.52 -14.16
C ASP A 207 -11.30 -25.64 -13.34
N THR A 208 -10.18 -25.34 -13.96
CA THR A 208 -8.84 -25.61 -13.42
C THR A 208 -8.53 -24.76 -12.21
N HIS A 209 -8.18 -25.40 -11.09
CA HIS A 209 -7.85 -24.75 -9.81
C HIS A 209 -6.36 -24.90 -9.41
N TYR A 210 -5.65 -25.85 -9.97
CA TYR A 210 -4.23 -26.09 -9.74
C TYR A 210 -3.50 -26.50 -11.02
N VAL A 211 -2.18 -26.41 -10.99
CA VAL A 211 -1.36 -26.55 -12.21
C VAL A 211 -1.15 -28.01 -12.58
N ASN A 212 -0.75 -28.84 -11.60
CA ASN A 212 -0.32 -30.21 -11.82
C ASN A 212 -1.25 -31.23 -11.16
N GLU A 213 -1.32 -32.40 -11.71
CA GLU A 213 -1.93 -33.56 -11.10
C GLU A 213 -1.37 -33.80 -9.69
N GLY A 214 -2.23 -34.15 -8.72
CA GLY A 214 -1.86 -34.38 -7.33
C GLY A 214 -1.80 -33.13 -6.44
N GLU A 215 -2.02 -31.92 -6.96
CA GLU A 215 -2.06 -30.69 -6.15
C GLU A 215 -3.40 -30.43 -5.46
N HIS A 216 -4.42 -31.29 -5.63
CA HIS A 216 -5.73 -31.18 -4.99
C HIS A 216 -5.63 -31.02 -3.45
N THR A 217 -4.66 -31.71 -2.82
CA THR A 217 -4.43 -31.59 -1.37
C THR A 217 -4.05 -30.16 -0.94
N LEU A 218 -3.32 -29.43 -1.78
CA LEU A 218 -2.97 -28.03 -1.51
C LEU A 218 -4.20 -27.12 -1.59
N GLN A 219 -5.07 -27.36 -2.56
CA GLN A 219 -6.33 -26.64 -2.69
C GLN A 219 -7.22 -26.90 -1.47
N ASP A 220 -7.37 -28.15 -1.04
CA ASP A 220 -8.16 -28.51 0.12
C ASP A 220 -7.65 -27.84 1.41
N ILE A 221 -6.33 -27.72 1.57
CA ILE A 221 -5.71 -26.98 2.66
C ILE A 221 -6.04 -25.48 2.57
N LEU A 222 -5.96 -24.87 1.38
CA LEU A 222 -6.30 -23.44 1.19
C LEU A 222 -7.77 -23.17 1.50
N ILE A 223 -8.69 -24.03 1.08
CA ILE A 223 -10.12 -23.96 1.44
C ILE A 223 -10.30 -24.05 2.96
N CYS A 224 -9.57 -24.93 3.64
CA CYS A 224 -9.58 -25.00 5.10
C CYS A 224 -9.01 -23.73 5.76
N VAL A 225 -7.99 -23.10 5.16
CA VAL A 225 -7.46 -21.80 5.64
C VAL A 225 -8.52 -20.71 5.49
N GLN A 226 -9.22 -20.66 4.36
CA GLN A 226 -10.27 -19.68 4.06
C GLN A 226 -11.47 -19.80 4.98
N THR A 227 -11.95 -21.02 5.19
CA THR A 227 -13.16 -21.30 5.97
C THR A 227 -12.93 -21.41 7.48
N GLY A 228 -11.65 -21.42 7.91
CA GLY A 228 -11.29 -21.64 9.30
C GLY A 228 -11.37 -23.11 9.77
N ALA A 229 -11.69 -24.05 8.88
CA ALA A 229 -11.85 -25.47 9.15
C ALA A 229 -10.50 -26.21 9.31
N LYS A 230 -10.56 -27.46 9.77
CA LYS A 230 -9.45 -28.41 9.79
C LYS A 230 -9.71 -29.51 8.77
N LEU A 231 -8.68 -30.17 8.27
CA LEU A 231 -8.83 -31.31 7.37
C LEU A 231 -9.60 -32.48 8.01
N SER A 232 -9.55 -32.61 9.35
CA SER A 232 -10.25 -33.66 10.12
C SER A 232 -11.75 -33.39 10.31
N ASP A 233 -12.25 -32.20 9.97
CA ASP A 233 -13.65 -31.84 10.19
C ASP A 233 -14.53 -32.52 9.12
N GLU A 234 -15.52 -33.28 9.55
CA GLU A 234 -16.38 -34.09 8.65
C GLU A 234 -17.30 -33.20 7.78
N LYS A 235 -17.84 -32.11 8.35
CA LYS A 235 -18.80 -31.22 7.68
C LYS A 235 -18.13 -29.95 7.16
N ARG A 236 -16.97 -30.06 6.54
CA ARG A 236 -16.29 -28.90 5.93
C ARG A 236 -16.55 -28.80 4.42
N MET A 237 -16.37 -27.61 3.89
CA MET A 237 -16.35 -27.42 2.44
C MET A 237 -15.14 -28.15 1.84
N ARG A 238 -15.37 -28.95 0.81
CA ARG A 238 -14.32 -29.60 0.01
C ARG A 238 -14.83 -29.82 -1.41
N ILE A 239 -13.93 -29.92 -2.36
CA ILE A 239 -14.24 -30.32 -3.74
C ILE A 239 -13.87 -31.80 -3.87
N GLU A 240 -14.86 -32.61 -4.24
CA GLU A 240 -14.72 -34.09 -4.26
C GLU A 240 -14.17 -34.61 -5.59
N THR A 241 -13.10 -33.98 -6.10
CA THR A 241 -12.38 -34.47 -7.29
C THR A 241 -10.90 -34.08 -7.21
N GLU A 242 -10.06 -34.92 -7.85
CA GLU A 242 -8.63 -34.67 -8.02
C GLU A 242 -8.29 -34.20 -9.43
N GLU A 243 -9.31 -33.90 -10.24
CA GLU A 243 -9.21 -33.68 -11.68
C GLU A 243 -9.22 -32.22 -12.12
N LEU A 244 -9.04 -31.25 -11.19
CA LEU A 244 -9.06 -29.82 -11.49
C LEU A 244 -7.67 -29.26 -11.83
N PHE A 245 -6.78 -30.09 -12.39
CA PHE A 245 -5.48 -29.63 -12.87
C PHE A 245 -5.53 -29.20 -14.34
N LEU A 246 -4.48 -28.49 -14.81
CA LEU A 246 -4.38 -28.08 -16.20
C LEU A 246 -4.11 -29.27 -17.09
N LYS A 247 -5.13 -29.70 -17.85
CA LYS A 247 -5.13 -30.87 -18.73
C LYS A 247 -4.71 -30.55 -20.16
N SER A 248 -4.10 -31.52 -20.83
CA SER A 248 -3.93 -31.47 -22.28
C SER A 248 -5.26 -31.72 -23.00
N ARG A 249 -5.30 -31.39 -24.31
CA ARG A 249 -6.45 -31.67 -25.18
C ARG A 249 -6.84 -33.15 -25.14
N GLU A 250 -5.83 -34.03 -25.19
CA GLU A 250 -6.03 -35.48 -25.18
C GLU A 250 -6.62 -35.96 -23.84
N GLN A 251 -6.19 -35.39 -22.71
CA GLN A 251 -6.74 -35.71 -21.40
C GLN A 251 -8.20 -35.26 -21.28
N VAL A 252 -8.54 -34.04 -21.73
CA VAL A 252 -9.92 -33.55 -21.75
C VAL A 252 -10.80 -34.44 -22.61
N LEU A 253 -10.38 -34.73 -23.85
CA LEU A 253 -11.14 -35.58 -24.77
C LEU A 253 -11.25 -37.01 -24.27
N GLY A 254 -10.18 -37.55 -23.63
CA GLY A 254 -10.20 -38.88 -23.03
C GLY A 254 -11.21 -39.03 -21.89
N GLN A 255 -11.46 -37.97 -21.15
CA GLN A 255 -12.48 -37.95 -20.08
C GLN A 255 -13.91 -37.75 -20.63
N LEU A 256 -14.09 -36.84 -21.58
CA LEU A 256 -15.41 -36.55 -22.15
C LEU A 256 -15.87 -37.56 -23.20
N GLY A 257 -14.95 -38.10 -23.98
CA GLY A 257 -15.23 -38.99 -25.10
C GLY A 257 -15.33 -38.25 -26.44
N GLU A 258 -15.21 -39.00 -27.54
CA GLU A 258 -15.19 -38.46 -28.93
C GLU A 258 -16.45 -37.69 -29.33
N LYS A 259 -17.57 -37.96 -28.68
CA LYS A 259 -18.84 -37.23 -28.87
C LYS A 259 -18.67 -35.72 -28.68
N TYR A 260 -17.74 -35.29 -27.80
CA TYR A 260 -17.49 -33.91 -27.44
C TYR A 260 -16.32 -33.26 -28.17
N LEU A 261 -15.84 -33.90 -29.27
CA LEU A 261 -14.71 -33.38 -30.04
C LEU A 261 -14.95 -31.93 -30.53
N GLU A 262 -16.15 -31.65 -31.00
CA GLU A 262 -16.54 -30.29 -31.45
C GLU A 262 -16.50 -29.30 -30.27
N ALA A 263 -16.88 -29.70 -29.07
CA ALA A 263 -16.83 -28.85 -27.88
C ALA A 263 -15.38 -28.48 -27.49
N VAL A 264 -14.46 -29.42 -27.63
CA VAL A 264 -13.02 -29.21 -27.42
C VAL A 264 -12.46 -28.30 -28.52
N ASP A 265 -12.84 -28.47 -29.77
CA ASP A 265 -12.37 -27.65 -30.90
C ASP A 265 -12.95 -26.22 -30.84
N ASN A 266 -14.12 -26.02 -30.27
CA ASN A 266 -14.73 -24.70 -30.09
C ASN A 266 -13.92 -23.81 -29.13
N THR A 267 -13.04 -24.36 -28.31
CA THR A 267 -12.08 -23.57 -27.51
C THR A 267 -11.14 -22.79 -28.45
N ILE A 268 -10.77 -23.37 -29.61
CA ILE A 268 -9.93 -22.71 -30.62
C ILE A 268 -10.68 -21.55 -31.24
N ILE A 269 -11.95 -21.76 -31.60
CA ILE A 269 -12.80 -20.72 -32.17
C ILE A 269 -12.96 -19.53 -31.20
N ILE A 270 -13.17 -19.79 -29.92
CA ILE A 270 -13.27 -18.74 -28.89
C ILE A 270 -11.96 -17.96 -28.83
N ALA A 271 -10.83 -18.66 -28.79
CA ALA A 271 -9.53 -17.98 -28.66
C ALA A 271 -9.15 -17.19 -29.91
N GLU A 272 -9.50 -17.64 -31.11
CA GLU A 272 -9.28 -16.87 -32.32
C GLU A 272 -10.10 -15.58 -32.32
N ARG A 273 -11.33 -15.63 -31.78
CA ARG A 273 -12.25 -14.50 -31.67
C ARG A 273 -11.87 -13.48 -30.60
N CYS A 274 -11.18 -13.90 -29.53
CA CYS A 274 -10.78 -13.02 -28.44
C CYS A 274 -9.49 -12.27 -28.79
N ASN A 275 -9.58 -10.96 -29.00
CA ASN A 275 -8.47 -10.11 -29.44
C ASN A 275 -8.47 -8.78 -28.66
N VAL A 276 -8.07 -8.83 -27.38
CA VAL A 276 -7.91 -7.64 -26.54
C VAL A 276 -6.49 -7.11 -26.71
N ASP A 277 -6.36 -5.82 -26.98
CA ASP A 277 -5.07 -5.12 -27.00
C ASP A 277 -5.07 -3.95 -26.02
N ILE A 278 -4.27 -4.09 -24.96
CA ILE A 278 -4.18 -3.12 -23.87
C ILE A 278 -2.99 -2.22 -24.12
N GLU A 279 -3.25 -0.93 -24.23
CA GLU A 279 -2.22 0.09 -24.41
C GLU A 279 -1.54 0.43 -23.08
N PHE A 280 -0.20 0.55 -23.11
CA PHE A 280 0.64 0.90 -21.98
C PHE A 280 1.43 2.19 -22.24
N GLY A 281 1.83 2.88 -21.17
CA GLY A 281 2.79 3.98 -21.21
C GLY A 281 2.24 5.33 -21.64
N HIS A 282 0.95 5.47 -21.86
CA HIS A 282 0.31 6.76 -22.16
C HIS A 282 -0.21 7.41 -20.89
N PHE A 283 0.41 8.51 -20.48
CA PHE A 283 0.01 9.20 -19.24
C PHE A 283 -1.38 9.84 -19.35
N LYS A 284 -2.24 9.55 -18.40
CA LYS A 284 -3.63 10.04 -18.31
C LYS A 284 -3.76 10.97 -17.10
N PHE A 285 -3.43 12.24 -17.30
CA PHE A 285 -3.56 13.23 -16.23
C PHE A 285 -4.99 13.74 -16.09
N PRO A 286 -5.44 14.03 -14.85
CA PRO A 286 -6.73 14.68 -14.63
C PRO A 286 -6.72 16.11 -15.22
N ASP A 287 -7.85 16.52 -15.79
CA ASP A 287 -8.03 17.88 -16.28
C ASP A 287 -8.19 18.85 -15.09
N TYR A 288 -7.36 19.88 -15.06
CA TYR A 288 -7.53 20.99 -14.13
C TYR A 288 -8.18 22.18 -14.84
N LYS A 289 -9.29 22.69 -14.29
CA LYS A 289 -9.96 23.87 -14.84
C LYS A 289 -9.15 25.12 -14.50
N ILE A 290 -8.37 25.61 -15.47
CA ILE A 290 -7.63 26.86 -15.33
C ILE A 290 -8.55 28.07 -15.40
N PRO A 291 -8.19 29.22 -14.75
CA PRO A 291 -8.91 30.47 -14.86
C PRO A 291 -8.99 30.97 -16.32
N THR A 292 -10.13 31.52 -16.72
CA THR A 292 -10.38 31.99 -18.10
C THR A 292 -9.42 33.03 -18.62
N CYS A 293 -8.72 33.72 -17.72
CA CYS A 293 -7.71 34.72 -18.07
C CYS A 293 -6.34 34.13 -18.46
N VAL A 294 -6.18 32.80 -18.39
CA VAL A 294 -4.93 32.10 -18.74
C VAL A 294 -5.22 31.11 -19.86
N LYS A 295 -4.33 31.03 -20.86
CA LYS A 295 -4.59 30.24 -22.07
C LYS A 295 -4.22 28.75 -21.95
N THR A 296 -3.15 28.45 -21.19
CA THR A 296 -2.62 27.08 -21.09
C THR A 296 -2.25 26.73 -19.64
N ILE A 297 -2.15 25.43 -19.34
CA ILE A 297 -1.80 24.94 -18.01
C ILE A 297 -0.35 25.31 -17.65
N GLU A 298 0.55 25.36 -18.64
CA GLU A 298 1.95 25.77 -18.47
C GLU A 298 2.04 27.26 -18.07
N ALA A 299 1.28 28.13 -18.74
CA ALA A 299 1.21 29.55 -18.39
C ALA A 299 0.60 29.74 -16.98
N PHE A 300 -0.34 28.89 -16.59
CA PHE A 300 -0.90 28.93 -15.25
C PHE A 300 0.12 28.46 -14.20
N LEU A 301 0.81 27.36 -14.43
CA LEU A 301 1.90 26.90 -13.57
C LEU A 301 2.96 27.99 -13.39
N ARG A 302 3.43 28.58 -14.48
CA ARG A 302 4.42 29.66 -14.44
C ARG A 302 3.96 30.85 -13.59
N LYS A 303 2.70 31.25 -13.72
CA LYS A 303 2.12 32.31 -12.89
C LYS A 303 2.12 31.94 -11.40
N LEU A 304 1.71 30.73 -11.06
CA LEU A 304 1.72 30.24 -9.68
C LEU A 304 3.13 30.20 -9.09
N VAL A 305 4.10 29.75 -9.88
CA VAL A 305 5.51 29.66 -9.47
C VAL A 305 6.05 31.06 -9.14
N TYR A 306 5.88 32.03 -10.02
CA TYR A 306 6.38 33.41 -9.77
C TYR A 306 5.67 34.11 -8.61
N LEU A 307 4.36 33.83 -8.40
CA LEU A 307 3.64 34.30 -7.21
C LEU A 307 4.19 33.64 -5.93
N GLY A 308 4.54 32.37 -6.00
CA GLY A 308 5.17 31.66 -4.88
C GLY A 308 6.58 32.18 -4.58
N LEU A 309 7.39 32.38 -5.60
CA LEU A 309 8.74 32.91 -5.45
C LEU A 309 8.76 34.30 -4.81
N SER A 310 7.81 35.16 -5.15
CA SER A 310 7.73 36.49 -4.53
C SER A 310 7.49 36.44 -3.02
N LYS A 311 6.80 35.40 -2.55
CA LYS A 311 6.59 35.12 -1.11
C LYS A 311 7.82 34.51 -0.44
N ARG A 312 8.51 33.61 -1.16
CA ARG A 312 9.69 32.88 -0.63
C ARG A 312 10.95 33.73 -0.59
N TYR A 313 11.07 34.68 -1.54
CA TYR A 313 12.22 35.59 -1.68
C TYR A 313 11.76 37.08 -1.66
N PRO A 314 11.34 37.56 -0.45
CA PRO A 314 10.77 38.93 -0.34
C PRO A 314 11.77 40.02 -0.69
N HIS A 315 13.08 39.74 -0.66
CA HIS A 315 14.15 40.69 -1.01
C HIS A 315 14.49 40.72 -2.51
N GLY A 316 13.74 39.99 -3.34
CA GLY A 316 13.94 39.91 -4.77
C GLY A 316 14.59 38.62 -5.26
N LEU A 317 14.50 38.37 -6.57
CA LEU A 317 15.03 37.18 -7.21
C LEU A 317 16.43 37.48 -7.78
N THR A 318 17.40 36.69 -7.37
CA THR A 318 18.74 36.75 -7.97
C THR A 318 18.75 36.08 -9.35
N LYS A 319 19.77 36.39 -10.17
CA LYS A 319 19.92 35.78 -11.50
C LYS A 319 19.94 34.24 -11.42
N SER A 320 20.63 33.69 -10.45
CA SER A 320 20.72 32.22 -10.23
C SER A 320 19.37 31.59 -9.91
N ILE A 321 18.51 32.27 -9.15
CA ILE A 321 17.14 31.77 -8.86
C ILE A 321 16.33 31.73 -10.17
N VAL A 322 16.38 32.79 -10.96
CA VAL A 322 15.63 32.88 -12.22
C VAL A 322 16.11 31.82 -13.21
N GLU A 323 17.42 31.67 -13.39
CA GLU A 323 18.00 30.66 -14.27
C GLU A 323 17.57 29.23 -13.85
N ARG A 324 17.58 28.92 -12.56
CA ARG A 324 17.14 27.64 -12.06
C ARG A 324 15.63 27.41 -12.29
N VAL A 325 14.80 28.41 -12.06
CA VAL A 325 13.35 28.31 -12.29
C VAL A 325 13.04 28.08 -13.76
N GLU A 326 13.66 28.84 -14.66
CA GLU A 326 13.43 28.69 -16.11
C GLU A 326 13.92 27.33 -16.61
N TYR A 327 15.04 26.84 -16.08
CA TYR A 327 15.54 25.48 -16.35
C TYR A 327 14.54 24.41 -15.93
N GLU A 328 14.04 24.45 -14.67
CA GLU A 328 13.08 23.47 -14.17
C GLU A 328 11.74 23.53 -14.91
N LEU A 329 11.21 24.74 -15.18
CA LEU A 329 9.99 24.94 -15.97
C LEU A 329 10.14 24.36 -17.38
N GLY A 330 11.26 24.60 -18.05
CA GLY A 330 11.53 24.06 -19.38
C GLY A 330 11.52 22.54 -19.42
N ILE A 331 12.06 21.87 -18.39
CA ILE A 331 12.03 20.42 -18.28
C ILE A 331 10.59 19.91 -18.00
N ILE A 332 9.87 20.53 -17.08
CA ILE A 332 8.49 20.16 -16.72
C ILE A 332 7.56 20.33 -17.92
N GLU A 333 7.69 21.41 -18.68
CA GLU A 333 6.92 21.70 -19.90
C GLU A 333 7.27 20.68 -21.00
N LYS A 334 8.56 20.41 -21.26
CA LYS A 334 9.02 19.43 -22.25
C LYS A 334 8.53 18.01 -21.95
N MET A 335 8.46 17.62 -20.68
CA MET A 335 7.99 16.32 -20.25
C MET A 335 6.45 16.24 -20.11
N GLY A 336 5.72 17.33 -20.29
CA GLY A 336 4.25 17.36 -20.21
C GLY A 336 3.69 17.29 -18.79
N TYR A 337 4.46 17.61 -17.73
CA TYR A 337 4.05 17.45 -16.34
C TYR A 337 3.47 18.70 -15.68
N ALA A 338 3.21 19.77 -16.44
CA ALA A 338 2.66 21.01 -15.89
C ALA A 338 1.33 20.77 -15.15
N GLY A 339 0.43 19.97 -15.74
CA GLY A 339 -0.85 19.59 -15.12
C GLY A 339 -0.68 18.86 -13.79
N TYR A 340 0.30 17.97 -13.70
CA TYR A 340 0.63 17.25 -12.46
C TYR A 340 1.00 18.19 -11.31
N PHE A 341 1.91 19.14 -11.57
CA PHE A 341 2.30 20.13 -10.55
C PHE A 341 1.15 21.01 -10.09
N VAL A 342 0.27 21.39 -11.02
CA VAL A 342 -0.92 22.20 -10.69
C VAL A 342 -1.90 21.40 -9.83
N VAL A 343 -2.13 20.14 -10.13
CA VAL A 343 -3.01 19.25 -9.35
C VAL A 343 -2.45 19.04 -7.94
N VAL A 344 -1.14 18.79 -7.80
CA VAL A 344 -0.49 18.65 -6.48
C VAL A 344 -0.55 19.96 -5.69
N TRP A 345 -0.27 21.09 -6.34
CA TRP A 345 -0.41 22.41 -5.72
C TRP A 345 -1.83 22.63 -5.19
N ASP A 346 -2.84 22.23 -5.92
CA ASP A 346 -4.24 22.44 -5.59
C ASP A 346 -4.66 21.81 -4.26
N PHE A 347 -4.31 20.54 -4.02
CA PHE A 347 -4.68 19.93 -2.73
C PHE A 347 -3.84 20.46 -1.57
N ILE A 348 -2.61 20.88 -1.82
CA ILE A 348 -1.77 21.50 -0.79
C ILE A 348 -2.32 22.89 -0.45
N ASP A 349 -2.75 23.67 -1.43
CA ASP A 349 -3.40 24.95 -1.21
C ASP A 349 -4.72 24.81 -0.43
N PHE A 350 -5.54 23.79 -0.79
CA PHE A 350 -6.73 23.45 -0.01
C PHE A 350 -6.38 23.13 1.44
N ALA A 351 -5.43 22.23 1.68
CA ALA A 351 -5.03 21.83 3.03
C ALA A 351 -4.56 23.03 3.85
N ARG A 352 -3.77 23.94 3.25
CA ARG A 352 -3.32 25.16 3.92
C ARG A 352 -4.43 26.14 4.24
N ARG A 353 -5.35 26.37 3.29
CA ARG A 353 -6.54 27.21 3.54
C ARG A 353 -7.41 26.68 4.68
N LYS A 354 -7.42 25.37 4.87
CA LYS A 354 -8.11 24.70 5.97
C LYS A 354 -7.25 24.50 7.23
N ASN A 355 -6.04 25.05 7.27
CA ASN A 355 -5.07 24.85 8.36
C ASN A 355 -4.84 23.37 8.67
N ILE A 356 -4.77 22.51 7.64
CA ILE A 356 -4.38 21.10 7.77
C ILE A 356 -2.86 21.03 7.66
N PRO A 357 -2.13 20.54 8.67
CA PRO A 357 -0.67 20.44 8.62
C PRO A 357 -0.18 19.56 7.48
N ILE A 358 0.73 20.11 6.70
CA ILE A 358 1.43 19.43 5.60
C ILE A 358 2.92 19.37 5.93
N GLY A 359 3.55 18.24 5.65
CA GLY A 359 4.99 18.03 5.83
C GLY A 359 5.85 18.94 4.95
N PRO A 360 7.15 19.08 5.28
CA PRO A 360 8.06 19.96 4.56
C PRO A 360 8.51 19.41 3.20
N GLY A 361 7.99 18.29 2.80
CA GLY A 361 8.35 17.52 1.62
C GLY A 361 8.95 16.16 1.98
N ARG A 362 9.12 15.34 0.97
CA ARG A 362 9.59 13.98 1.11
C ARG A 362 10.22 13.48 -0.19
N GLY A 363 11.08 12.46 -0.12
CA GLY A 363 11.68 11.86 -1.29
C GLY A 363 12.60 12.82 -2.04
N SER A 364 12.53 12.83 -3.36
CA SER A 364 13.35 13.66 -4.22
C SER A 364 12.72 15.01 -4.58
N ALA A 365 11.41 15.19 -4.35
CA ALA A 365 10.68 16.41 -4.70
C ALA A 365 11.24 17.67 -4.02
N ALA A 366 11.85 17.55 -2.83
CA ALA A 366 12.51 18.66 -2.15
C ALA A 366 13.72 19.23 -2.91
N GLY A 367 14.20 18.56 -3.97
CA GLY A 367 15.21 19.07 -4.89
C GLY A 367 14.70 20.07 -5.94
N SER A 368 13.38 20.29 -6.05
CA SER A 368 12.77 21.19 -7.00
C SER A 368 12.50 22.58 -6.41
N LEU A 369 12.99 23.61 -7.07
CA LEU A 369 12.71 25.01 -6.73
C LEU A 369 11.24 25.37 -7.06
N ILE A 370 10.68 24.77 -8.09
CA ILE A 370 9.27 24.92 -8.44
C ILE A 370 8.37 24.33 -7.34
N ALA A 371 8.69 23.10 -6.84
CA ALA A 371 7.97 22.53 -5.72
C ALA A 371 8.04 23.41 -4.45
N TYR A 372 9.19 24.02 -4.19
CA TYR A 372 9.35 24.98 -3.10
C TYR A 372 8.54 26.26 -3.31
N ALA A 373 8.56 26.82 -4.52
CA ALA A 373 7.77 28.01 -4.87
C ALA A 373 6.28 27.79 -4.73
N LEU A 374 5.78 26.64 -5.22
CA LEU A 374 4.37 26.24 -5.08
C LEU A 374 3.97 25.88 -3.64
N GLY A 375 4.96 25.80 -2.75
CA GLY A 375 4.76 25.40 -1.37
C GLY A 375 4.52 23.90 -1.19
N ILE A 376 4.74 23.10 -2.20
CA ILE A 376 4.73 21.63 -2.11
C ILE A 376 5.80 21.17 -1.12
N THR A 377 6.95 21.82 -1.11
CA THR A 377 8.01 21.61 -0.15
C THR A 377 8.32 22.87 0.66
N GLN A 378 8.98 22.71 1.83
CA GLN A 378 9.30 23.83 2.74
C GLN A 378 10.79 24.12 2.83
N LEU A 379 11.61 23.40 2.06
CA LEU A 379 13.07 23.55 2.03
C LEU A 379 13.51 24.23 0.76
N ASP A 380 14.32 25.29 0.90
CA ASP A 380 14.98 25.96 -0.22
C ASP A 380 16.06 25.02 -0.81
N PRO A 381 15.86 24.47 -2.02
CA PRO A 381 16.82 23.53 -2.61
C PRO A 381 18.17 24.19 -2.95
N LEU A 382 18.20 25.51 -3.19
CA LEU A 382 19.45 26.22 -3.46
C LEU A 382 20.30 26.35 -2.22
N LYS A 383 19.70 26.67 -1.07
CA LYS A 383 20.40 26.79 0.21
C LYS A 383 21.10 25.49 0.64
N TYR A 384 20.47 24.36 0.35
CA TYR A 384 21.00 23.04 0.73
C TYR A 384 21.66 22.28 -0.41
N ASN A 385 21.90 22.91 -1.55
CA ASN A 385 22.55 22.32 -2.74
C ASN A 385 21.86 21.01 -3.22
N LEU A 386 20.52 21.00 -3.25
CA LEU A 386 19.73 19.85 -3.71
C LEU A 386 19.64 19.84 -5.25
N ILE A 387 19.65 18.65 -5.83
CA ILE A 387 19.73 18.44 -7.28
C ILE A 387 18.34 18.12 -7.85
N PHE A 388 17.89 18.88 -8.86
CA PHE A 388 16.59 18.70 -9.52
C PHE A 388 16.54 17.42 -10.35
N GLU A 389 17.61 17.07 -11.05
CA GLU A 389 17.70 15.89 -11.94
C GLU A 389 17.58 14.57 -11.16
N ARG A 390 17.77 14.61 -9.84
CA ARG A 390 17.45 13.48 -8.95
C ARG A 390 15.94 13.25 -8.83
N PHE A 391 15.13 14.29 -8.98
CA PHE A 391 13.67 14.27 -8.97
C PHE A 391 13.12 14.06 -10.38
N LEU A 392 13.39 14.98 -11.31
CA LEU A 392 13.00 14.88 -12.71
C LEU A 392 14.23 14.87 -13.61
N ASN A 393 14.41 13.77 -14.34
CA ASN A 393 15.54 13.59 -15.23
C ASN A 393 15.09 13.60 -16.69
N PRO A 394 15.50 14.60 -17.50
CA PRO A 394 15.11 14.69 -18.91
C PRO A 394 15.63 13.53 -19.77
N GLU A 395 16.68 12.86 -19.32
CA GLU A 395 17.27 11.68 -20.00
C GLU A 395 16.52 10.38 -19.66
N ARG A 396 15.49 10.47 -18.82
CA ARG A 396 14.67 9.33 -18.41
C ARG A 396 13.20 9.68 -18.41
N ILE A 397 12.42 9.03 -19.24
CA ILE A 397 10.96 9.13 -19.20
C ILE A 397 10.45 8.31 -18.01
N SER A 398 10.09 8.99 -16.93
CA SER A 398 9.40 8.39 -15.77
C SER A 398 8.51 9.42 -15.12
N MET A 399 7.36 8.99 -14.62
CA MET A 399 6.47 9.90 -13.90
C MET A 399 7.17 10.50 -12.67
N PRO A 400 6.92 11.78 -12.38
CA PRO A 400 7.30 12.39 -11.11
C PRO A 400 6.50 11.72 -9.97
N ASP A 401 7.15 11.52 -8.84
CA ASP A 401 6.53 10.96 -7.63
C ASP A 401 6.67 12.01 -6.50
N ILE A 402 5.57 12.69 -6.22
CA ILE A 402 5.49 13.68 -5.13
C ILE A 402 4.63 13.09 -4.03
N ASP A 403 5.28 12.46 -3.09
CA ASP A 403 4.66 12.02 -1.84
C ASP A 403 4.32 13.22 -0.94
N ILE A 404 3.17 13.21 -0.30
CA ILE A 404 2.70 14.29 0.56
C ILE A 404 2.45 13.74 1.96
N ASP A 405 3.23 14.20 2.93
CA ASP A 405 2.96 13.95 4.35
C ASP A 405 1.87 14.89 4.84
N ILE A 406 0.78 14.35 5.38
CA ILE A 406 -0.39 15.10 5.87
C ILE A 406 -0.65 14.71 7.34
N CYS A 407 -1.18 15.62 8.13
CA CYS A 407 -1.69 15.30 9.47
C CYS A 407 -2.57 14.04 9.43
N GLN A 408 -2.22 13.04 10.23
CA GLN A 408 -2.88 11.73 10.20
C GLN A 408 -4.39 11.83 10.45
N GLU A 409 -4.83 12.65 11.37
CA GLU A 409 -6.24 12.80 11.75
C GLU A 409 -7.08 13.52 10.71
N ARG A 410 -6.48 14.47 10.01
CA ARG A 410 -7.20 15.33 9.06
C ARG A 410 -6.93 14.99 7.59
N ARG A 411 -6.19 13.90 7.33
CA ARG A 411 -5.89 13.42 5.98
C ARG A 411 -7.16 13.15 5.16
N GLN A 412 -8.18 12.59 5.79
CA GLN A 412 -9.42 12.24 5.12
C GLN A 412 -10.11 13.47 4.51
N GLU A 413 -10.05 14.64 5.16
CA GLU A 413 -10.60 15.89 4.61
C GLU A 413 -9.99 16.28 3.26
N VAL A 414 -8.69 15.99 3.06
CA VAL A 414 -8.02 16.24 1.78
C VAL A 414 -8.45 15.24 0.72
N ILE A 415 -8.61 13.97 1.09
CA ILE A 415 -9.12 12.92 0.18
C ILE A 415 -10.55 13.26 -0.25
N ASP A 416 -11.40 13.64 0.67
CA ASP A 416 -12.79 14.01 0.41
C ASP A 416 -12.88 15.22 -0.54
N TYR A 417 -12.02 16.22 -0.35
CA TYR A 417 -11.90 17.34 -1.27
C TYR A 417 -11.51 16.90 -2.69
N VAL A 418 -10.57 15.97 -2.81
CA VAL A 418 -10.14 15.46 -4.12
C VAL A 418 -11.30 14.71 -4.80
N ILE A 419 -12.04 13.89 -4.05
CA ILE A 419 -13.21 13.18 -4.57
C ILE A 419 -14.30 14.17 -5.02
N GLU A 420 -14.59 15.18 -4.20
CA GLU A 420 -15.58 16.20 -4.53
C GLU A 420 -15.20 17.01 -5.78
N LYS A 421 -13.93 17.38 -5.89
CA LYS A 421 -13.44 18.25 -6.96
C LYS A 421 -13.29 17.55 -8.30
N TYR A 422 -12.74 16.35 -8.31
CA TYR A 422 -12.41 15.62 -9.56
C TYR A 422 -13.50 14.65 -9.98
N GLY A 423 -14.39 14.23 -9.09
CA GLY A 423 -15.49 13.29 -9.31
C GLY A 423 -15.26 11.94 -8.64
N ALA A 424 -16.31 11.42 -8.01
CA ALA A 424 -16.25 10.12 -7.32
C ALA A 424 -16.03 8.94 -8.28
N ASP A 425 -16.38 9.11 -9.55
CA ASP A 425 -16.16 8.16 -10.65
C ASP A 425 -14.71 8.18 -11.19
N LYS A 426 -13.90 9.18 -10.82
CA LYS A 426 -12.54 9.44 -11.31
C LYS A 426 -11.47 9.28 -10.26
N VAL A 427 -11.85 9.07 -9.01
CA VAL A 427 -10.94 8.97 -7.86
C VAL A 427 -11.18 7.67 -7.11
N ALA A 428 -10.13 6.89 -6.91
CA ALA A 428 -10.19 5.69 -6.06
C ALA A 428 -8.89 5.49 -5.27
N GLN A 429 -8.98 4.79 -4.16
CA GLN A 429 -7.79 4.29 -3.48
C GLN A 429 -7.17 3.12 -4.25
N ILE A 430 -5.91 2.78 -3.95
CA ILE A 430 -5.23 1.67 -4.61
C ILE A 430 -5.39 0.40 -3.77
N ILE A 431 -5.65 -0.73 -4.43
CA ILE A 431 -5.68 -2.03 -3.77
C ILE A 431 -4.27 -2.50 -3.40
N THR A 432 -4.17 -3.27 -2.35
CA THR A 432 -2.99 -4.08 -2.01
C THR A 432 -3.40 -5.49 -1.65
N PHE A 433 -2.51 -6.45 -1.86
CA PHE A 433 -2.77 -7.84 -1.49
C PHE A 433 -1.87 -8.27 -0.34
N GLY A 434 -2.49 -8.74 0.72
CA GLY A 434 -1.81 -9.44 1.78
C GLY A 434 -1.42 -10.85 1.34
N THR A 435 -0.15 -11.22 1.51
CA THR A 435 0.37 -12.55 1.14
C THR A 435 0.68 -13.39 2.37
N MET A 436 0.62 -14.70 2.21
CA MET A 436 0.96 -15.68 3.25
C MET A 436 2.47 -15.72 3.46
N LYS A 437 3.00 -14.94 4.39
CA LYS A 437 4.43 -14.98 4.75
C LYS A 437 4.75 -16.23 5.55
N ALA A 438 6.02 -16.66 5.55
CA ALA A 438 6.49 -17.92 6.16
C ALA A 438 5.88 -18.22 7.54
N ARG A 439 5.92 -17.28 8.49
CA ARG A 439 5.35 -17.47 9.83
C ARG A 439 3.83 -17.69 9.82
N ALA A 440 3.12 -17.00 8.94
CA ALA A 440 1.68 -17.12 8.79
C ALA A 440 1.31 -18.46 8.13
N ALA A 441 2.02 -18.82 7.05
CA ALA A 441 1.82 -20.10 6.37
C ALA A 441 2.01 -21.30 7.32
N ILE A 442 3.09 -21.31 8.12
CA ILE A 442 3.35 -22.38 9.11
C ILE A 442 2.22 -22.48 10.14
N ARG A 443 1.70 -21.35 10.65
CA ARG A 443 0.60 -21.33 11.61
C ARG A 443 -0.72 -21.80 11.00
N ASP A 444 -1.06 -21.30 9.81
CA ASP A 444 -2.30 -21.68 9.13
C ASP A 444 -2.29 -23.17 8.75
N VAL A 445 -1.21 -23.68 8.16
CA VAL A 445 -1.07 -25.10 7.82
C VAL A 445 -1.07 -25.97 9.07
N GLY A 446 -0.33 -25.57 10.11
CA GLY A 446 -0.32 -26.30 11.39
C GLY A 446 -1.70 -26.41 12.00
N ARG A 447 -2.49 -25.34 11.97
CA ARG A 447 -3.90 -25.34 12.42
C ARG A 447 -4.76 -26.29 11.59
N VAL A 448 -4.63 -26.22 10.27
CA VAL A 448 -5.39 -27.06 9.33
C VAL A 448 -5.08 -28.54 9.51
N LEU A 449 -3.80 -28.89 9.75
CA LEU A 449 -3.34 -30.26 10.02
C LEU A 449 -3.58 -30.73 11.48
N ASN A 450 -4.18 -29.86 12.32
CA ASN A 450 -4.44 -30.11 13.74
C ASN A 450 -3.18 -30.35 14.59
N THR A 451 -2.03 -29.79 14.18
CA THR A 451 -0.79 -29.85 14.97
C THR A 451 -0.90 -28.95 16.20
N PRO A 452 -0.40 -29.32 17.38
CA PRO A 452 -0.50 -28.52 18.61
C PRO A 452 0.07 -27.12 18.46
N LEU A 453 -0.70 -26.10 18.88
CA LEU A 453 -0.38 -24.69 18.70
C LEU A 453 0.99 -24.30 19.29
N SER A 454 1.32 -24.84 20.47
CA SER A 454 2.61 -24.58 21.14
C SER A 454 3.80 -25.03 20.31
N LYS A 455 3.67 -26.20 19.64
CA LYS A 455 4.69 -26.77 18.75
C LYS A 455 4.86 -25.92 17.51
N ILE A 456 3.75 -25.52 16.88
CA ILE A 456 3.74 -24.67 15.69
C ILE A 456 4.29 -23.27 15.97
N ASP A 457 3.92 -22.67 17.10
CA ASP A 457 4.44 -21.35 17.48
C ASP A 457 5.93 -21.35 17.78
N ALA A 458 6.45 -22.45 18.36
CA ALA A 458 7.89 -22.62 18.58
C ALA A 458 8.64 -22.60 17.23
N VAL A 459 8.18 -23.40 16.26
CA VAL A 459 8.78 -23.46 14.92
C VAL A 459 8.64 -22.11 14.17
N ALA A 460 7.47 -21.49 14.17
CA ALA A 460 7.23 -20.24 13.49
C ALA A 460 8.09 -19.08 14.04
N LYS A 461 8.43 -19.09 15.33
CA LYS A 461 9.32 -18.08 15.95
C LYS A 461 10.76 -18.18 15.48
N LEU A 462 11.21 -19.37 15.04
CA LEU A 462 12.57 -19.56 14.50
C LEU A 462 12.77 -18.89 13.14
N VAL A 463 11.70 -18.59 12.41
CA VAL A 463 11.79 -17.90 11.11
C VAL A 463 12.22 -16.45 11.34
N PRO A 464 13.35 -15.97 10.78
CA PRO A 464 13.76 -14.57 10.89
C PRO A 464 12.77 -13.61 10.25
N PHE A 465 12.83 -12.35 10.62
CA PHE A 465 11.97 -11.34 10.03
C PHE A 465 12.25 -11.22 8.52
N ASN A 466 11.20 -11.27 7.70
CA ASN A 466 11.25 -11.25 6.23
C ASN A 466 12.01 -12.41 5.54
N ALA A 467 12.43 -13.44 6.25
CA ALA A 467 13.01 -14.62 5.63
C ALA A 467 11.93 -15.54 5.06
N THR A 468 12.24 -16.20 3.94
CA THR A 468 11.42 -17.28 3.39
C THR A 468 11.68 -18.59 4.15
N ILE A 469 10.78 -19.57 3.99
CA ILE A 469 10.95 -20.91 4.55
C ILE A 469 12.25 -21.52 4.02
N LYS A 470 12.53 -21.39 2.73
CA LYS A 470 13.76 -21.89 2.11
C LYS A 470 15.01 -21.26 2.75
N GLN A 471 15.06 -19.94 2.85
CA GLN A 471 16.16 -19.21 3.49
C GLN A 471 16.33 -19.61 4.96
N THR A 472 15.21 -19.89 5.64
CA THR A 472 15.24 -20.32 7.04
C THR A 472 15.81 -21.72 7.18
N LEU A 473 15.45 -22.65 6.30
CA LEU A 473 16.03 -24.01 6.24
C LEU A 473 17.55 -23.98 5.96
N GLU A 474 18.00 -23.06 5.13
CA GLU A 474 19.42 -22.91 4.78
C GLU A 474 20.22 -22.23 5.92
N GLY A 475 19.63 -21.23 6.59
CA GLY A 475 20.36 -20.31 7.49
C GLY A 475 20.13 -20.54 8.98
N VAL A 476 19.10 -21.28 9.42
CA VAL A 476 18.76 -21.48 10.84
C VAL A 476 18.87 -22.95 11.23
N GLU A 477 19.93 -23.32 11.95
CA GLU A 477 20.22 -24.69 12.32
C GLU A 477 19.10 -25.34 13.14
N GLU A 478 18.56 -24.67 14.13
CA GLU A 478 17.48 -25.18 14.97
C GLU A 478 16.19 -25.45 14.17
N PHE A 479 15.86 -24.59 13.20
CA PHE A 479 14.72 -24.80 12.31
C PHE A 479 14.92 -26.03 11.43
N ARG A 480 16.14 -26.21 10.90
CA ARG A 480 16.52 -27.38 10.10
C ARG A 480 16.46 -28.68 10.93
N LYS A 481 16.91 -28.63 12.19
CA LYS A 481 16.84 -29.75 13.12
C LYS A 481 15.40 -30.19 13.36
N GLN A 482 14.51 -29.24 13.67
CA GLN A 482 13.05 -29.51 13.84
C GLN A 482 12.44 -30.12 12.58
N TYR A 483 12.84 -29.65 11.40
CA TYR A 483 12.39 -30.19 10.10
C TYR A 483 12.85 -31.63 9.89
N LEU A 484 14.07 -31.99 10.28
CA LEU A 484 14.66 -33.33 10.06
C LEU A 484 14.20 -34.39 11.11
N GLU A 485 13.99 -33.96 12.35
CA GLU A 485 13.72 -34.85 13.47
C GLU A 485 12.22 -35.13 13.67
N ASP A 486 11.34 -34.25 13.19
CA ASP A 486 9.90 -34.32 13.44
C ASP A 486 9.11 -34.36 12.13
N ARG A 487 8.60 -35.56 11.79
CA ARG A 487 7.82 -35.79 10.55
C ARG A 487 6.56 -34.94 10.44
N GLU A 488 5.91 -34.61 11.55
CA GLU A 488 4.73 -33.74 11.54
C GLU A 488 5.11 -32.32 11.20
N ILE A 489 6.19 -31.80 11.80
CA ILE A 489 6.75 -30.48 11.47
C ILE A 489 7.28 -30.44 10.03
N GLN A 490 7.94 -31.51 9.58
CA GLN A 490 8.39 -31.64 8.19
C GLN A 490 7.21 -31.45 7.22
N LYS A 491 6.11 -32.19 7.44
CA LYS A 491 4.90 -32.08 6.61
C LYS A 491 4.32 -30.66 6.63
N VAL A 492 4.25 -30.02 7.79
CA VAL A 492 3.79 -28.63 7.91
C VAL A 492 4.69 -27.70 7.12
N ILE A 493 6.01 -27.81 7.23
CA ILE A 493 6.98 -26.95 6.55
C ILE A 493 6.92 -27.15 5.04
N ASP A 494 6.88 -28.41 4.54
CA ASP A 494 6.81 -28.70 3.11
C ASP A 494 5.56 -28.10 2.44
N ILE A 495 4.41 -28.26 3.08
CA ILE A 495 3.16 -27.66 2.59
C ILE A 495 3.22 -26.14 2.68
N SER A 496 3.73 -25.59 3.79
CA SER A 496 3.85 -24.17 3.98
C SER A 496 4.75 -23.51 2.93
N ALA A 497 5.84 -24.18 2.53
CA ALA A 497 6.74 -23.70 1.48
C ALA A 497 6.05 -23.59 0.11
N LYS A 498 5.09 -24.48 -0.18
CA LYS A 498 4.32 -24.45 -1.45
C LYS A 498 3.27 -23.35 -1.48
N ILE A 499 2.74 -22.93 -0.32
CA ILE A 499 1.72 -21.88 -0.24
C ILE A 499 2.29 -20.51 0.21
N GLU A 500 3.60 -20.46 0.54
CA GLU A 500 4.27 -19.21 0.89
C GLU A 500 4.19 -18.19 -0.23
N ASN A 501 3.96 -16.93 0.15
CA ASN A 501 3.78 -15.76 -0.72
C ASN A 501 2.54 -15.80 -1.63
N LYS A 502 1.62 -16.77 -1.50
CA LYS A 502 0.32 -16.71 -2.18
C LYS A 502 -0.55 -15.59 -1.62
N VAL A 503 -1.39 -15.03 -2.49
CA VAL A 503 -2.36 -14.00 -2.12
C VAL A 503 -3.39 -14.58 -1.14
N ARG A 504 -3.63 -13.88 -0.03
CA ARG A 504 -4.55 -14.30 1.03
C ARG A 504 -5.82 -13.46 1.09
N HIS A 505 -5.68 -12.16 1.01
CA HIS A 505 -6.80 -11.21 1.07
C HIS A 505 -6.45 -9.91 0.35
N ALA A 506 -7.49 -9.27 -0.16
CA ALA A 506 -7.42 -7.90 -0.65
C ALA A 506 -7.47 -6.93 0.54
N SER A 507 -6.79 -5.81 0.41
CA SER A 507 -6.73 -4.71 1.36
C SER A 507 -6.60 -3.40 0.59
N VAL A 508 -6.73 -2.28 1.27
CA VAL A 508 -6.59 -0.96 0.67
C VAL A 508 -5.23 -0.37 1.03
N HIS A 509 -4.55 0.23 0.07
CA HIS A 509 -3.28 0.91 0.29
C HIS A 509 -3.46 2.08 1.26
N ALA A 510 -2.57 2.18 2.24
CA ALA A 510 -2.72 3.15 3.32
C ALA A 510 -2.70 4.63 2.88
N ALA A 511 -2.11 4.93 1.72
CA ALA A 511 -1.86 6.31 1.30
C ALA A 511 -2.18 6.61 -0.17
N GLY A 512 -2.09 5.62 -1.07
CA GLY A 512 -2.16 5.82 -2.51
C GLY A 512 -3.59 6.01 -3.01
N ILE A 513 -3.81 7.06 -3.78
CA ILE A 513 -5.02 7.28 -4.57
C ILE A 513 -4.67 7.45 -6.04
N VAL A 514 -5.62 7.13 -6.91
CA VAL A 514 -5.53 7.37 -8.35
C VAL A 514 -6.57 8.42 -8.73
N ILE A 515 -6.16 9.35 -9.60
CA ILE A 515 -7.04 10.38 -10.15
C ILE A 515 -6.92 10.31 -11.68
N THR A 516 -8.05 10.23 -12.38
CA THR A 516 -8.10 10.11 -13.84
C THR A 516 -8.86 11.27 -14.48
N LYS A 517 -8.66 11.44 -15.79
CA LYS A 517 -9.42 12.39 -16.61
C LYS A 517 -10.83 11.87 -16.88
N ASP A 518 -10.93 10.61 -17.29
CA ASP A 518 -12.16 9.90 -17.66
C ASP A 518 -12.61 8.98 -16.51
N PRO A 519 -13.83 8.45 -16.51
CA PRO A 519 -14.25 7.51 -15.48
C PRO A 519 -13.27 6.34 -15.33
N LEU A 520 -12.92 6.01 -14.08
CA LEU A 520 -11.96 4.94 -13.78
C LEU A 520 -12.34 3.61 -14.42
N THR A 521 -13.64 3.29 -14.46
CA THR A 521 -14.17 2.04 -15.03
C THR A 521 -13.93 1.86 -16.53
N ASP A 522 -13.50 2.90 -17.24
CA ASP A 522 -13.09 2.79 -18.65
C ASP A 522 -11.63 2.25 -18.78
N THR A 523 -10.87 2.21 -17.69
CA THR A 523 -9.46 1.81 -17.71
C THR A 523 -9.12 0.75 -16.67
N VAL A 524 -9.75 0.78 -15.48
CA VAL A 524 -9.48 -0.14 -14.37
C VAL A 524 -10.77 -0.61 -13.70
N PRO A 525 -10.85 -1.87 -13.27
CA PRO A 525 -11.98 -2.35 -12.49
C PRO A 525 -11.87 -1.86 -11.04
N LEU A 526 -13.01 -1.64 -10.39
CA LEU A 526 -13.09 -1.13 -9.03
C LEU A 526 -13.51 -2.22 -8.04
N TYR A 527 -13.03 -2.09 -6.82
CA TYR A 527 -13.32 -2.93 -5.67
C TYR A 527 -13.87 -2.06 -4.53
N CYS A 528 -14.83 -2.55 -3.78
CA CYS A 528 -15.33 -1.86 -2.59
C CYS A 528 -15.05 -2.70 -1.33
N ASP A 529 -14.31 -2.12 -0.38
CA ASP A 529 -14.16 -2.72 0.95
C ASP A 529 -15.47 -2.59 1.72
N THR A 530 -16.11 -3.72 1.97
CA THR A 530 -17.43 -3.79 2.61
C THR A 530 -17.47 -3.32 4.05
N LYS A 531 -16.35 -3.37 4.76
CA LYS A 531 -16.25 -2.91 6.17
C LYS A 531 -16.22 -1.40 6.26
N ASN A 532 -15.40 -0.77 5.42
CA ASN A 532 -15.15 0.65 5.47
C ASN A 532 -15.85 1.44 4.35
N LYS A 533 -16.51 0.76 3.43
CA LYS A 533 -17.16 1.33 2.22
C LYS A 533 -16.21 2.18 1.36
N VAL A 534 -14.95 1.79 1.34
CA VAL A 534 -13.91 2.47 0.57
C VAL A 534 -13.80 1.85 -0.81
N VAL A 535 -13.90 2.69 -1.83
CA VAL A 535 -13.70 2.30 -3.23
C VAL A 535 -12.21 2.33 -3.55
N SER A 536 -11.70 1.23 -4.11
CA SER A 536 -10.32 1.10 -4.57
C SER A 536 -10.27 0.47 -5.96
N THR A 537 -9.12 0.59 -6.63
CA THR A 537 -8.85 -0.12 -7.88
C THR A 537 -8.71 -1.61 -7.63
N GLN A 538 -8.99 -2.47 -8.62
CA GLN A 538 -8.66 -3.90 -8.56
C GLN A 538 -7.20 -4.18 -9.01
N TYR A 539 -6.56 -3.23 -9.69
CA TYR A 539 -5.16 -3.33 -10.08
C TYR A 539 -4.26 -2.67 -9.05
N GLN A 540 -3.09 -3.28 -8.82
CA GLN A 540 -2.08 -2.77 -7.90
C GLN A 540 -1.32 -1.59 -8.51
N MET A 541 -0.53 -0.93 -7.67
CA MET A 541 0.25 0.27 -8.02
C MET A 541 1.06 0.12 -9.31
N LYS A 542 1.77 -1.00 -9.49
CA LYS A 542 2.61 -1.22 -10.66
C LYS A 542 1.82 -1.33 -11.96
N GLU A 543 0.69 -2.01 -11.91
CA GLU A 543 -0.22 -2.15 -13.05
C GLU A 543 -0.84 -0.80 -13.42
N LEU A 544 -1.18 0.03 -12.43
CA LEU A 544 -1.71 1.38 -12.65
C LEU A 544 -0.67 2.30 -13.30
N GLU A 545 0.58 2.23 -12.85
CA GLU A 545 1.69 2.96 -13.47
C GLU A 545 1.93 2.52 -14.92
N ASP A 546 1.87 1.23 -15.21
CA ASP A 546 2.00 0.69 -16.57
C ASP A 546 0.87 1.17 -17.50
N LEU A 547 -0.36 1.33 -16.98
CA LEU A 547 -1.50 1.93 -17.70
C LEU A 547 -1.41 3.46 -17.83
N GLY A 548 -0.37 4.08 -17.28
CA GLY A 548 -0.16 5.53 -17.30
C GLY A 548 -1.05 6.32 -16.36
N LEU A 549 -1.62 5.66 -15.34
CA LEU A 549 -2.44 6.32 -14.34
C LEU A 549 -1.59 6.95 -13.25
N LEU A 550 -2.01 8.13 -12.82
CA LEU A 550 -1.29 8.93 -11.85
C LEU A 550 -1.63 8.50 -10.42
N LYS A 551 -0.63 7.99 -9.73
CA LYS A 551 -0.70 7.75 -8.29
C LYS A 551 -0.36 9.02 -7.52
N MET A 552 -1.12 9.30 -6.47
CA MET A 552 -0.85 10.34 -5.48
C MET A 552 -0.78 9.70 -4.10
N ASP A 553 0.32 9.92 -3.37
CA ASP A 553 0.48 9.38 -2.03
C ASP A 553 0.19 10.44 -0.97
N PHE A 554 -0.95 10.25 -0.29
CA PHE A 554 -1.35 11.03 0.87
C PHE A 554 -0.99 10.28 2.16
N LEU A 555 0.21 10.52 2.65
CA LEU A 555 0.76 9.80 3.78
C LEU A 555 0.35 10.45 5.10
N GLY A 556 -0.34 9.71 5.96
CA GLY A 556 -0.65 10.17 7.31
C GLY A 556 0.59 10.14 8.19
N LEU A 557 1.08 11.30 8.62
CA LEU A 557 2.22 11.40 9.52
C LEU A 557 1.77 11.89 10.90
N ARG A 558 1.84 11.01 11.92
CA ARG A 558 1.43 11.30 13.30
C ARG A 558 2.17 12.49 13.90
N ASN A 559 3.46 12.66 13.55
CA ASN A 559 4.24 13.79 14.08
C ASN A 559 3.71 15.15 13.63
N LEU A 560 3.07 15.26 12.48
CA LEU A 560 2.39 16.51 12.08
C LEU A 560 1.16 16.78 12.96
N THR A 561 0.44 15.75 13.36
CA THR A 561 -0.65 15.85 14.34
C THR A 561 -0.12 16.33 15.68
N ASN A 562 0.99 15.76 16.17
CA ASN A 562 1.63 16.17 17.43
C ASN A 562 2.10 17.61 17.40
N LEU A 563 2.71 18.04 16.32
CA LEU A 563 3.15 19.42 16.12
C LEU A 563 1.96 20.39 16.15
N GLN A 564 0.86 20.06 15.45
CA GLN A 564 -0.33 20.90 15.44
C GLN A 564 -0.96 20.99 16.84
N ARG A 565 -1.16 19.85 17.52
CA ARG A 565 -1.68 19.84 18.88
C ARG A 565 -0.83 20.66 19.85
N THR A 566 0.50 20.57 19.67
CA THR A 566 1.42 21.37 20.50
C THR A 566 1.20 22.85 20.26
N ILE A 567 1.06 23.27 19.00
CA ILE A 567 0.77 24.67 18.63
C ILE A 567 -0.59 25.11 19.22
N ASP A 568 -1.61 24.25 19.12
CA ASP A 568 -2.94 24.54 19.67
C ASP A 568 -2.89 24.71 21.19
N TYR A 569 -2.21 23.83 21.92
CA TYR A 569 -2.01 23.95 23.37
C TYR A 569 -1.22 25.20 23.76
N ILE A 570 -0.21 25.59 22.99
CA ILE A 570 0.54 26.83 23.21
C ILE A 570 -0.36 28.05 23.01
N LYS A 571 -1.18 28.02 21.98
CA LYS A 571 -2.14 29.09 21.71
C LYS A 571 -3.19 29.23 22.82
N GLU A 572 -3.69 28.09 23.30
CA GLU A 572 -4.69 28.03 24.40
C GLU A 572 -4.11 28.52 25.75
N ASP A 573 -2.89 28.07 26.10
CA ASP A 573 -2.26 28.37 27.41
C ASP A 573 -1.53 29.71 27.43
N LEU A 574 -0.83 30.10 26.35
CA LEU A 574 0.05 31.27 26.29
C LEU A 574 -0.46 32.39 25.37
N GLY A 575 -1.46 32.13 24.54
CA GLY A 575 -1.93 33.08 23.53
C GLY A 575 -0.94 33.30 22.36
N GLU A 576 0.10 32.45 22.23
CA GLU A 576 1.13 32.59 21.19
C GLU A 576 0.71 31.85 19.92
N GLU A 577 0.81 32.53 18.77
CA GLU A 577 0.63 31.91 17.46
C GLU A 577 1.97 31.53 16.83
N ILE A 578 2.26 30.25 16.75
CA ILE A 578 3.51 29.73 16.17
C ILE A 578 3.21 29.14 14.79
N LYS A 579 4.00 29.52 13.78
CA LYS A 579 4.01 28.89 12.48
C LYS A 579 5.29 28.07 12.32
N LEU A 580 5.18 26.83 11.87
CA LEU A 580 6.32 25.93 11.69
C LEU A 580 7.41 26.52 10.77
N GLU A 581 7.00 27.26 9.77
CA GLU A 581 7.89 27.90 8.79
C GLU A 581 8.72 29.06 9.37
N ASP A 582 8.26 29.66 10.49
CA ASP A 582 8.94 30.78 11.15
C ASP A 582 9.92 30.31 12.24
N ILE A 583 9.98 29.01 12.53
CA ILE A 583 10.88 28.44 13.57
C ILE A 583 12.34 28.60 13.10
N PRO A 584 13.19 29.33 13.89
CA PRO A 584 14.59 29.52 13.53
C PRO A 584 15.40 28.24 13.68
N LEU A 585 16.21 27.89 12.65
CA LEU A 585 17.02 26.67 12.62
C LEU A 585 18.36 26.77 13.37
N ASN A 586 18.56 27.79 14.17
CA ASN A 586 19.81 28.08 14.92
C ASN A 586 19.60 28.15 16.44
N SER A 587 18.55 27.57 16.98
CA SER A 587 18.28 27.58 18.41
C SER A 587 19.33 26.76 19.19
N LYS A 588 20.10 27.43 20.04
CA LYS A 588 21.11 26.79 20.90
C LYS A 588 20.52 25.73 21.82
N LYS A 589 19.33 25.99 22.40
CA LYS A 589 18.63 25.02 23.28
C LYS A 589 18.33 23.72 22.56
N VAL A 590 17.96 23.78 21.27
CA VAL A 590 17.70 22.58 20.47
C VAL A 590 18.97 21.76 20.28
N TYR A 591 20.08 22.38 19.91
CA TYR A 591 21.34 21.66 19.73
C TYR A 591 21.94 21.14 21.04
N GLU A 592 21.74 21.83 22.15
CA GLU A 592 22.10 21.34 23.48
C GLU A 592 21.28 20.11 23.88
N LEU A 593 19.96 20.12 23.62
CA LEU A 593 19.06 18.98 23.85
C LEU A 593 19.49 17.76 23.03
N LEU A 594 19.76 17.96 21.74
CA LEU A 594 20.23 16.90 20.85
C LEU A 594 21.60 16.35 21.26
N SER A 595 22.54 17.24 21.65
CA SER A 595 23.90 16.86 22.08
C SER A 595 23.94 16.08 23.38
N ARG A 596 22.93 16.23 24.24
CA ARG A 596 22.75 15.39 25.45
C ARG A 596 22.10 14.05 25.15
N GLY A 597 21.59 13.84 23.94
CA GLY A 597 20.82 12.64 23.57
C GLY A 597 19.43 12.59 24.23
N ASP A 598 18.92 13.72 24.67
CA ASP A 598 17.61 13.89 25.30
C ASP A 598 16.49 13.99 24.24
N THR A 599 16.26 12.88 23.53
CA THR A 599 15.46 12.85 22.31
C THR A 599 14.24 11.94 22.35
N SER A 600 13.68 11.67 23.54
CA SER A 600 12.36 11.04 23.68
C SER A 600 11.31 11.90 22.98
N GLY A 601 10.49 11.31 22.14
CA GLY A 601 9.48 12.01 21.34
C GLY A 601 10.02 12.80 20.16
N VAL A 602 11.36 12.91 19.97
CA VAL A 602 11.94 13.61 18.80
C VAL A 602 11.94 12.71 17.58
N PHE A 603 11.30 13.15 16.51
CA PHE A 603 11.11 12.38 15.28
C PHE A 603 12.40 11.75 14.76
N GLN A 604 12.38 10.43 14.55
CA GLN A 604 13.51 9.61 14.09
C GLN A 604 14.80 9.67 14.93
N MET A 605 14.74 10.21 16.17
CA MET A 605 15.91 10.34 17.03
C MET A 605 15.76 9.65 18.40
N GLU A 606 14.75 8.78 18.58
CA GLU A 606 14.42 8.20 19.88
C GLU A 606 15.23 6.95 20.25
N SER A 607 15.70 6.17 19.26
CA SER A 607 16.34 4.90 19.53
C SER A 607 17.67 5.06 20.29
N VAL A 608 17.99 4.08 21.13
CA VAL A 608 19.24 4.08 21.93
C VAL A 608 20.48 4.25 21.05
N GLY A 609 20.48 3.65 19.85
CA GLY A 609 21.62 3.74 18.93
C GLY A 609 21.86 5.17 18.44
N ILE A 610 20.81 5.86 18.00
CA ILE A 610 20.94 7.23 17.46
C ILE A 610 21.29 8.22 18.58
N ARG A 611 20.77 8.03 19.82
CA ARG A 611 21.12 8.85 20.99
C ARG A 611 22.59 8.77 21.29
N LYS A 612 23.19 7.58 21.24
CA LYS A 612 24.65 7.40 21.44
C LYS A 612 25.46 8.16 20.38
N ILE A 613 24.99 8.19 19.15
CA ILE A 613 25.65 8.93 18.06
C ILE A 613 25.50 10.44 18.28
N LEU A 614 24.32 10.93 18.65
CA LEU A 614 24.06 12.35 18.95
C LEU A 614 25.02 12.90 20.02
N VAL A 615 25.22 12.13 21.10
CA VAL A 615 26.14 12.51 22.17
C VAL A 615 27.58 12.62 21.68
N LYS A 616 28.02 11.77 20.77
CA LYS A 616 29.35 11.83 20.15
C LYS A 616 29.47 12.92 19.09
N LEU A 617 28.45 13.09 18.27
CA LEU A 617 28.38 14.02 17.14
C LEU A 617 28.34 15.47 17.62
N LYS A 618 27.60 15.74 18.68
CA LYS A 618 27.35 17.10 19.22
C LYS A 618 26.88 18.07 18.11
N PRO A 619 25.70 17.85 17.50
CA PRO A 619 25.24 18.71 16.43
C PRO A 619 25.14 20.17 16.86
N ASP A 620 25.57 21.09 16.00
CA ASP A 620 25.55 22.55 16.23
C ASP A 620 24.95 23.34 15.05
N LYS A 621 24.61 22.65 13.97
CA LYS A 621 23.98 23.21 12.78
C LYS A 621 22.99 22.22 12.15
N PHE A 622 22.09 22.74 11.34
CA PHE A 622 21.01 21.95 10.73
C PHE A 622 21.54 20.86 9.79
N GLU A 623 22.64 21.11 9.09
CA GLU A 623 23.30 20.15 8.19
C GLU A 623 23.78 18.88 8.93
N ASP A 624 24.11 18.98 10.22
CA ASP A 624 24.48 17.81 11.02
C ASP A 624 23.28 16.88 11.26
N ILE A 625 22.08 17.46 11.40
CA ILE A 625 20.85 16.68 11.53
C ILE A 625 20.55 15.97 10.21
N ILE A 626 20.72 16.66 9.07
CA ILE A 626 20.57 16.08 7.74
C ILE A 626 21.51 14.88 7.57
N ALA A 627 22.78 15.06 7.93
CA ALA A 627 23.79 14.01 7.84
C ALA A 627 23.51 12.84 8.79
N LEU A 628 23.10 13.10 10.01
CA LEU A 628 22.77 12.07 11.00
C LEU A 628 21.66 11.13 10.50
N LEU A 629 20.60 11.67 9.96
CA LEU A 629 19.48 10.85 9.41
C LEU A 629 19.91 10.01 8.19
N ALA A 630 20.91 10.45 7.45
CA ALA A 630 21.50 9.68 6.37
C ALA A 630 22.47 8.60 6.86
N LEU A 631 23.20 8.86 7.95
CA LEU A 631 24.21 7.98 8.55
C LEU A 631 23.62 6.84 9.38
N TYR A 632 22.51 7.08 10.09
CA TYR A 632 21.93 6.09 11.00
C TYR A 632 21.13 5.00 10.26
N ARG A 633 21.85 4.11 9.59
CA ARG A 633 21.31 2.95 8.86
C ARG A 633 22.30 1.79 8.87
N PRO A 634 21.83 0.53 8.69
CA PRO A 634 22.70 -0.65 8.77
C PRO A 634 23.98 -0.57 7.93
N GLY A 635 23.88 -0.07 6.70
CA GLY A 635 25.04 0.05 5.79
C GLY A 635 26.12 1.00 6.31
N PRO A 636 25.84 2.31 6.50
CA PRO A 636 26.81 3.25 7.05
C PRO A 636 27.32 2.90 8.45
N LEU A 637 26.46 2.32 9.32
CA LEU A 637 26.85 1.88 10.66
C LEU A 637 27.89 0.75 10.63
N GLY A 638 27.79 -0.17 9.66
CA GLY A 638 28.72 -1.29 9.52
C GLY A 638 30.01 -0.98 8.76
N SER A 639 30.12 0.19 8.11
CA SER A 639 31.24 0.54 7.21
C SER A 639 32.29 1.48 7.83
N GLY A 640 32.09 1.93 9.08
CA GLY A 640 32.99 2.93 9.72
C GLY A 640 32.72 4.39 9.37
N MET A 641 31.83 4.66 8.40
CA MET A 641 31.51 6.04 7.93
C MET A 641 31.01 6.98 9.02
N VAL A 642 30.32 6.45 10.03
CA VAL A 642 29.81 7.24 11.16
C VAL A 642 30.94 7.78 12.00
N ASP A 643 31.96 6.95 12.30
CA ASP A 643 33.08 7.34 13.09
C ASP A 643 33.99 8.31 12.32
N ASP A 644 34.18 8.12 11.01
CA ASP A 644 34.90 9.03 10.11
C ASP A 644 34.24 10.41 10.09
N PHE A 645 32.93 10.46 9.92
CA PHE A 645 32.14 11.70 9.91
C PHE A 645 32.29 12.44 11.26
N ILE A 646 32.12 11.74 12.38
CA ILE A 646 32.23 12.30 13.73
C ILE A 646 33.64 12.82 13.97
N SER A 647 34.67 12.07 13.58
CA SER A 647 36.09 12.44 13.74
C SER A 647 36.44 13.69 12.92
N GLY A 648 35.96 13.75 11.67
CA GLY A 648 36.15 14.94 10.83
C GLY A 648 35.41 16.17 11.37
N LYS A 649 34.16 16.03 11.82
CA LYS A 649 33.38 17.13 12.42
C LYS A 649 34.05 17.67 13.69
N ASN A 650 34.47 16.82 14.57
CA ASN A 650 35.09 17.19 15.85
C ASN A 650 36.58 17.55 15.71
N ARG A 651 37.13 17.58 14.48
CA ARG A 651 38.52 17.86 14.17
C ARG A 651 39.49 16.96 14.92
N ILE A 652 39.14 15.71 15.16
CA ILE A 652 39.99 14.70 15.78
C ILE A 652 41.04 14.21 14.78
N THR A 653 40.60 14.10 13.50
CA THR A 653 41.46 13.74 12.37
C THR A 653 41.51 14.85 11.33
N GLU A 654 42.60 14.91 10.54
CA GLU A 654 42.67 15.77 9.37
C GLU A 654 41.67 15.29 8.31
N ILE A 655 40.93 16.25 7.73
CA ILE A 655 39.96 15.93 6.68
C ILE A 655 40.74 15.61 5.39
N LYS A 656 40.55 14.38 4.89
CA LYS A 656 41.14 13.96 3.62
C LYS A 656 40.10 13.96 2.54
N TYR A 657 40.39 14.64 1.44
CA TYR A 657 39.57 14.59 0.25
C TYR A 657 40.20 13.61 -0.75
N PRO A 658 39.38 12.75 -1.42
CA PRO A 658 39.89 11.81 -2.42
C PRO A 658 40.65 12.50 -3.56
N HIS A 659 40.21 13.71 -3.95
CA HIS A 659 40.92 14.60 -4.87
C HIS A 659 40.59 16.07 -4.53
N PRO A 660 41.54 17.03 -4.75
CA PRO A 660 41.33 18.46 -4.43
C PRO A 660 40.09 19.07 -5.15
N SER A 661 39.80 18.66 -6.37
CA SER A 661 38.60 19.14 -7.12
C SER A 661 37.28 18.78 -6.45
N LEU A 662 37.27 17.81 -5.54
CA LEU A 662 36.09 17.32 -4.83
C LEU A 662 35.89 17.96 -3.47
N GLU A 663 36.83 18.80 -3.00
CA GLU A 663 36.75 19.48 -1.70
C GLU A 663 35.41 20.19 -1.52
N GLN A 664 35.03 21.04 -2.50
CA GLN A 664 33.77 21.79 -2.40
C GLN A 664 32.52 20.88 -2.28
N THR A 665 32.55 19.71 -2.92
CA THR A 665 31.44 18.74 -2.90
C THR A 665 31.39 17.98 -1.59
N LEU A 666 32.54 17.66 -1.00
CA LEU A 666 32.65 16.80 0.19
C LEU A 666 32.87 17.56 1.49
N LYS A 667 33.05 18.89 1.44
CA LYS A 667 33.32 19.74 2.60
C LYS A 667 32.23 19.65 3.67
N GLU A 668 30.96 19.61 3.27
CA GLU A 668 29.83 19.53 4.19
C GLU A 668 29.77 18.20 4.96
N THR A 669 30.38 17.15 4.40
CA THR A 669 30.41 15.80 4.97
C THR A 669 31.81 15.38 5.43
N TYR A 670 32.70 16.35 5.61
CA TYR A 670 34.08 16.15 6.14
C TYR A 670 34.86 15.10 5.34
N GLY A 671 34.77 15.11 4.02
CA GLY A 671 35.44 14.16 3.12
C GLY A 671 34.72 12.84 2.89
N VAL A 672 33.67 12.56 3.64
CA VAL A 672 32.89 11.31 3.50
C VAL A 672 31.86 11.45 2.36
N ILE A 673 31.81 10.47 1.45
CA ILE A 673 30.73 10.38 0.45
C ILE A 673 29.50 9.78 1.16
N LEU A 674 28.48 10.59 1.39
CA LEU A 674 27.29 10.21 2.13
C LEU A 674 26.01 10.22 1.27
N TYR A 675 25.91 11.19 0.36
CA TYR A 675 24.72 11.43 -0.42
C TYR A 675 24.83 10.95 -1.86
N GLN A 676 23.71 10.49 -2.42
CA GLN A 676 23.60 10.15 -3.84
C GLN A 676 23.93 11.35 -4.73
N GLU A 677 23.55 12.54 -4.31
CA GLU A 677 23.85 13.80 -4.96
C GLU A 677 25.35 14.09 -5.06
N GLN A 678 26.14 13.65 -4.07
CA GLN A 678 27.60 13.75 -4.12
C GLN A 678 28.18 12.83 -5.19
N VAL A 679 27.67 11.60 -5.31
CA VAL A 679 28.07 10.67 -6.38
C VAL A 679 27.79 11.29 -7.76
N MET A 680 26.63 11.90 -7.94
CA MET A 680 26.28 12.57 -9.20
C MET A 680 27.22 13.75 -9.49
N LYS A 681 27.55 14.58 -8.49
CA LYS A 681 28.52 15.69 -8.63
C LYS A 681 29.91 15.20 -8.91
N ILE A 682 30.38 14.12 -8.30
CA ILE A 682 31.68 13.52 -8.59
C ILE A 682 31.76 13.07 -10.05
N ALA A 683 30.75 12.38 -10.56
CA ALA A 683 30.67 11.98 -11.97
C ALA A 683 30.66 13.18 -12.91
N ASN A 684 29.97 14.26 -12.54
CA ASN A 684 29.95 15.50 -13.30
C ASN A 684 31.31 16.18 -13.34
N ILE A 685 31.99 16.33 -12.18
CA ILE A 685 33.28 17.03 -12.06
C ILE A 685 34.39 16.24 -12.75
N MET A 686 34.48 14.94 -12.51
CA MET A 686 35.60 14.12 -12.99
C MET A 686 35.42 13.65 -14.44
N ALA A 687 34.24 13.15 -14.77
CA ALA A 687 33.99 12.54 -16.06
C ALA A 687 33.10 13.39 -16.98
N GLY A 688 32.77 14.64 -16.61
CA GLY A 688 31.97 15.53 -17.47
C GLY A 688 30.56 15.05 -17.76
N TYR A 689 29.98 14.18 -16.93
CA TYR A 689 28.60 13.74 -17.06
C TYR A 689 27.64 14.92 -16.88
N SER A 690 26.55 14.97 -17.66
CA SER A 690 25.40 15.77 -17.24
C SER A 690 24.85 15.25 -15.92
N LEU A 691 24.12 16.06 -15.15
CA LEU A 691 23.49 15.56 -13.91
C LEU A 691 22.45 14.48 -14.21
N GLY A 692 21.82 14.51 -15.40
CA GLY A 692 20.93 13.46 -15.87
C GLY A 692 21.65 12.14 -16.12
N GLU A 693 22.78 12.15 -16.88
CA GLU A 693 23.64 10.95 -17.07
C GLU A 693 24.16 10.43 -15.74
N ALA A 694 24.54 11.30 -14.81
CA ALA A 694 25.02 10.92 -13.49
C ALA A 694 23.94 10.21 -12.63
N ASP A 695 22.66 10.58 -12.75
CA ASP A 695 21.55 9.84 -12.10
C ASP A 695 21.37 8.45 -12.71
N LEU A 696 21.54 8.32 -14.03
CA LEU A 696 21.48 7.00 -14.69
C LEU A 696 22.63 6.09 -14.22
N LEU A 697 23.86 6.62 -14.13
CA LEU A 697 25.02 5.90 -13.57
C LEU A 697 24.72 5.42 -12.15
N ARG A 698 24.29 6.31 -11.26
CA ARG A 698 23.96 5.99 -9.87
C ARG A 698 22.90 4.88 -9.76
N ARG A 699 21.89 4.88 -10.64
CA ARG A 699 20.84 3.85 -10.64
C ARG A 699 21.32 2.51 -11.14
N ALA A 700 22.18 2.51 -12.16
CA ALA A 700 22.80 1.30 -12.69
C ALA A 700 23.58 0.56 -11.59
N MET A 701 24.38 1.31 -10.84
CA MET A 701 25.13 0.83 -9.68
C MET A 701 24.21 0.23 -8.60
N GLY A 702 23.10 0.88 -8.29
CA GLY A 702 22.11 0.39 -7.31
C GLY A 702 21.41 -0.92 -7.69
N LYS A 703 21.30 -1.22 -9.00
CA LYS A 703 20.65 -2.46 -9.50
C LYS A 703 21.58 -3.67 -9.60
N LYS A 704 22.88 -3.51 -9.38
CA LYS A 704 23.92 -4.56 -9.41
C LYS A 704 23.91 -5.40 -10.70
N ASN A 705 23.61 -4.78 -11.85
CA ASN A 705 23.70 -5.46 -13.14
C ASN A 705 25.15 -5.39 -13.64
N VAL A 706 25.83 -6.53 -13.67
CA VAL A 706 27.26 -6.64 -13.96
C VAL A 706 27.62 -6.05 -15.33
N GLN A 707 26.84 -6.32 -16.36
CA GLN A 707 27.11 -5.84 -17.72
C GLN A 707 26.99 -4.30 -17.82
N ILE A 708 25.92 -3.74 -17.27
CA ILE A 708 25.70 -2.28 -17.24
C ILE A 708 26.77 -1.60 -16.39
N MET A 709 27.25 -2.25 -15.36
CA MET A 709 28.32 -1.74 -14.49
C MET A 709 29.65 -1.64 -15.22
N GLU A 710 30.03 -2.67 -16.00
CA GLU A 710 31.27 -2.66 -16.75
C GLU A 710 31.28 -1.57 -17.84
N GLU A 711 30.18 -1.44 -18.60
CA GLU A 711 30.01 -0.37 -19.60
C GLU A 711 30.15 1.02 -18.97
N ASN A 712 29.54 1.23 -17.80
CA ASN A 712 29.64 2.52 -17.10
C ASN A 712 31.05 2.76 -16.50
N ARG A 713 31.73 1.71 -16.10
CA ARG A 713 33.12 1.79 -15.60
C ARG A 713 34.07 2.29 -16.69
N GLU A 714 34.05 1.66 -17.84
CA GLU A 714 34.87 2.06 -18.99
C GLU A 714 34.57 3.52 -19.41
N LYS A 715 33.30 3.86 -19.51
CA LYS A 715 32.87 5.22 -19.87
C LYS A 715 33.34 6.27 -18.87
N PHE A 716 33.21 6.00 -17.55
CA PHE A 716 33.66 6.91 -16.52
C PHE A 716 35.17 7.11 -16.53
N ILE A 717 35.96 6.03 -16.64
CA ILE A 717 37.43 6.09 -16.67
C ILE A 717 37.90 6.87 -17.90
N THR A 718 37.41 6.51 -19.09
CA THR A 718 37.78 7.18 -20.36
C THR A 718 37.54 8.68 -20.30
N ARG A 719 36.31 9.09 -19.91
CA ARG A 719 35.96 10.51 -19.82
C ARG A 719 36.75 11.26 -18.73
N SER A 720 37.09 10.58 -17.63
CA SER A 720 37.92 11.18 -16.57
C SER A 720 39.33 11.45 -17.07
N ILE A 721 39.91 10.56 -17.85
CA ILE A 721 41.24 10.76 -18.49
C ILE A 721 41.16 11.92 -19.48
N GLU A 722 40.12 12.02 -20.29
CA GLU A 722 39.88 13.15 -21.22
C GLU A 722 39.78 14.49 -20.46
N ASN A 723 39.27 14.49 -19.24
CA ASN A 723 39.19 15.66 -18.35
C ASN A 723 40.48 15.92 -17.55
N GLY A 724 41.58 15.19 -17.83
CA GLY A 724 42.90 15.45 -17.25
C GLY A 724 43.19 14.71 -15.92
N TYR A 725 42.39 13.73 -15.53
CA TYR A 725 42.68 12.88 -14.37
C TYR A 725 43.51 11.66 -14.80
N SER A 726 44.38 11.16 -13.90
CA SER A 726 45.10 9.92 -14.16
C SER A 726 44.16 8.71 -14.14
N GLU A 727 44.51 7.68 -14.94
CA GLU A 727 43.73 6.43 -14.99
C GLU A 727 43.61 5.79 -13.60
N GLU A 728 44.71 5.75 -12.84
CA GLU A 728 44.73 5.23 -11.47
C GLU A 728 43.71 5.95 -10.58
N LYS A 729 43.63 7.30 -10.68
CA LYS A 729 42.73 8.10 -9.89
C LYS A 729 41.28 7.95 -10.35
N ALA A 730 41.02 7.82 -11.65
CA ALA A 730 39.70 7.54 -12.21
C ALA A 730 39.17 6.17 -11.74
N LEU A 731 40.05 5.15 -11.75
CA LEU A 731 39.71 3.82 -11.29
C LEU A 731 39.40 3.82 -9.76
N GLU A 732 40.27 4.39 -8.94
CA GLU A 732 40.07 4.52 -7.49
C GLU A 732 38.71 5.18 -7.18
N MET A 733 38.40 6.26 -7.91
CA MET A 733 37.16 6.98 -7.69
C MET A 733 35.93 6.17 -8.14
N PHE A 734 36.01 5.45 -9.26
CA PHE A 734 34.92 4.59 -9.68
C PHE A 734 34.63 3.48 -8.65
N GLU A 735 35.67 2.82 -8.14
CA GLU A 735 35.55 1.80 -7.10
C GLU A 735 34.96 2.36 -5.81
N LEU A 736 35.38 3.59 -5.45
CA LEU A 736 34.83 4.29 -4.29
C LEU A 736 33.33 4.60 -4.48
N ILE A 737 32.94 5.09 -5.66
CA ILE A 737 31.55 5.38 -6.01
C ILE A 737 30.72 4.08 -6.03
N ASP A 738 31.24 2.99 -6.61
CA ASP A 738 30.54 1.70 -6.67
C ASP A 738 30.29 1.13 -5.25
N LYS A 739 31.29 1.16 -4.38
CA LYS A 739 31.14 0.79 -2.98
C LYS A 739 30.04 1.60 -2.29
N PHE A 740 29.94 2.90 -2.60
CA PHE A 740 28.94 3.81 -2.05
C PHE A 740 27.56 3.72 -2.68
N ALA A 741 27.45 3.27 -3.90
CA ALA A 741 26.16 3.21 -4.62
C ALA A 741 25.10 2.36 -3.89
N GLY A 742 25.52 1.35 -3.15
CA GLY A 742 24.66 0.53 -2.29
C GLY A 742 24.22 1.21 -0.98
N TYR A 743 24.91 2.29 -0.56
CA TYR A 743 24.71 2.93 0.75
C TYR A 743 24.35 4.42 0.68
N GLY A 744 24.55 5.06 -0.48
CA GLY A 744 24.25 6.48 -0.67
C GLY A 744 22.81 6.84 -0.34
N PHE A 745 22.59 7.94 0.39
CA PHE A 745 21.26 8.39 0.76
C PHE A 745 20.79 9.57 -0.08
N ASN A 746 19.47 9.69 -0.28
CA ASN A 746 18.87 10.84 -0.92
C ASN A 746 18.93 12.04 0.03
N LYS A 747 19.76 13.04 -0.27
CA LYS A 747 19.92 14.25 0.53
C LYS A 747 18.63 15.04 0.65
N SER A 748 17.86 15.12 -0.44
CA SER A 748 16.57 15.82 -0.46
C SER A 748 15.60 15.22 0.57
N HIS A 749 15.56 13.88 0.68
CA HIS A 749 14.73 13.20 1.67
C HIS A 749 15.22 13.47 3.10
N SER A 750 16.53 13.30 3.39
CA SER A 750 17.04 13.54 4.74
C SER A 750 16.91 14.99 5.16
N ALA A 751 17.04 15.96 4.25
CA ALA A 751 16.87 17.36 4.54
C ALA A 751 15.43 17.71 4.94
N ALA A 752 14.44 17.18 4.21
CA ALA A 752 13.03 17.37 4.55
C ALA A 752 12.68 16.75 5.93
N TYR A 753 13.15 15.54 6.19
CA TYR A 753 12.89 14.85 7.46
C TYR A 753 13.69 15.43 8.63
N ALA A 754 14.87 15.98 8.38
CA ALA A 754 15.62 16.74 9.37
C ALA A 754 14.83 17.97 9.87
N LEU A 755 13.99 18.56 9.02
CA LEU A 755 13.16 19.69 9.42
C LEU A 755 12.06 19.27 10.41
N ILE A 756 11.42 18.13 10.18
CA ILE A 756 10.45 17.57 11.15
C ILE A 756 11.15 17.20 12.47
N ALA A 757 12.32 16.58 12.39
CA ALA A 757 13.12 16.25 13.58
C ALA A 757 13.50 17.50 14.36
N TYR A 758 13.88 18.57 13.66
CA TYR A 758 14.21 19.84 14.29
C TYR A 758 12.97 20.49 14.93
N TRP A 759 11.82 20.53 14.26
CA TRP A 759 10.59 21.07 14.82
C TRP A 759 10.16 20.33 16.09
N THR A 760 10.21 19.00 16.08
CA THR A 760 9.88 18.19 17.26
C THR A 760 10.87 18.45 18.40
N ALA A 761 12.16 18.57 18.13
CA ALA A 761 13.18 18.93 19.10
C ALA A 761 13.00 20.38 19.62
N TYR A 762 12.57 21.31 18.74
CA TYR A 762 12.28 22.69 19.13
C TYR A 762 11.16 22.79 20.13
N PHE A 763 10.04 22.12 19.87
CA PHE A 763 8.91 22.13 20.82
C PHE A 763 9.28 21.42 22.13
N LYS A 764 10.02 20.34 22.09
CA LYS A 764 10.54 19.70 23.30
C LYS A 764 11.45 20.66 24.10
N ALA A 765 12.34 21.40 23.44
CA ALA A 765 13.31 22.29 24.09
C ALA A 765 12.69 23.59 24.63
N HIS A 766 11.62 24.11 24.01
CA HIS A 766 11.04 25.42 24.34
C HIS A 766 9.66 25.34 24.99
N TYR A 767 8.86 24.30 24.67
CA TYR A 767 7.47 24.15 25.10
C TYR A 767 7.19 22.74 25.61
N MET A 768 8.05 22.23 26.45
CA MET A 768 8.10 20.83 26.86
C MET A 768 6.76 20.29 27.37
N LYS A 769 6.07 21.00 28.29
CA LYS A 769 4.78 20.54 28.83
C LYS A 769 3.71 20.39 27.74
N HIS A 770 3.62 21.33 26.81
CA HIS A 770 2.68 21.29 25.68
C HIS A 770 2.99 20.15 24.72
N TYR A 771 4.27 19.95 24.46
CA TYR A 771 4.73 18.88 23.58
C TYR A 771 4.47 17.48 24.15
N TYR A 772 4.72 17.28 25.45
CA TYR A 772 4.41 15.99 26.10
C TYR A 772 2.91 15.73 26.19
N ALA A 773 2.09 16.73 26.45
CA ALA A 773 0.64 16.59 26.41
C ALA A 773 0.15 16.14 25.02
N ALA A 774 0.71 16.70 23.97
CA ALA A 774 0.40 16.31 22.59
C ALA A 774 0.87 14.89 22.23
N LEU A 775 2.09 14.51 22.65
CA LEU A 775 2.63 13.15 22.46
C LEU A 775 1.75 12.10 23.16
N MET A 776 1.49 12.27 24.45
CA MET A 776 0.67 11.34 25.22
C MET A 776 -0.76 11.25 24.68
N THR A 777 -1.33 12.35 24.18
CA THR A 777 -2.65 12.33 23.53
C THR A 777 -2.64 11.47 22.25
N SER A 778 -1.57 11.51 21.48
CA SER A 778 -1.46 10.73 20.24
C SER A 778 -1.19 9.25 20.49
N GLU A 779 -0.72 8.89 21.67
CA GLU A 779 -0.39 7.50 22.05
C GLU A 779 -1.45 6.87 22.98
N MET A 780 -2.64 7.46 23.12
CA MET A 780 -3.66 6.95 24.05
C MET A 780 -4.04 5.49 23.84
N ALA A 781 -3.91 4.97 22.62
CA ALA A 781 -4.13 3.56 22.33
C ALA A 781 -2.96 2.62 22.76
N HIS A 782 -1.79 3.19 23.10
CA HIS A 782 -0.56 2.47 23.43
C HIS A 782 -0.08 2.83 24.84
N ILE A 783 -0.58 2.10 25.83
CA ILE A 783 -0.30 2.41 27.24
C ILE A 783 1.18 2.34 27.60
N GLU A 784 1.95 1.49 26.91
CA GLU A 784 3.40 1.35 27.12
C GLU A 784 4.15 2.62 26.68
N ASP A 785 3.72 3.24 25.58
CA ASP A 785 4.30 4.49 25.08
C ASP A 785 3.93 5.67 26.00
N ILE A 786 2.70 5.69 26.52
CA ILE A 786 2.30 6.67 27.53
C ILE A 786 3.19 6.55 28.78
N ALA A 787 3.37 5.33 29.30
CA ALA A 787 4.21 5.08 30.46
C ALA A 787 5.64 5.59 30.25
N TYR A 788 6.20 5.33 29.06
CA TYR A 788 7.51 5.81 28.66
C TYR A 788 7.61 7.35 28.69
N TYR A 789 6.63 8.06 28.11
CA TYR A 789 6.63 9.53 28.13
C TYR A 789 6.33 10.11 29.51
N VAL A 790 5.53 9.43 30.33
CA VAL A 790 5.31 9.80 31.73
C VAL A 790 6.61 9.74 32.55
N ASP A 791 7.40 8.68 32.38
CA ASP A 791 8.67 8.53 33.09
C ASP A 791 9.72 9.54 32.61
N ASP A 792 9.79 9.80 31.30
CA ASP A 792 10.68 10.83 30.75
C ASP A 792 10.25 12.25 31.22
N ALA A 793 8.95 12.54 31.27
CA ALA A 793 8.42 13.80 31.80
C ALA A 793 8.81 14.01 33.28
N LYS A 794 8.79 12.95 34.10
CA LYS A 794 9.24 13.01 35.51
C LYS A 794 10.73 13.32 35.62
N VAL A 795 11.59 12.77 34.74
CA VAL A 795 13.01 13.10 34.69
C VAL A 795 13.25 14.59 34.46
N HIS A 796 12.35 15.23 33.73
CA HIS A 796 12.36 16.68 33.47
C HIS A 796 11.61 17.52 34.52
N ASN A 797 11.20 16.92 35.62
CA ASN A 797 10.44 17.56 36.68
C ASN A 797 9.08 18.16 36.21
N LEU A 798 8.48 17.61 35.17
CA LEU A 798 7.14 17.96 34.76
C LEU A 798 6.12 17.36 35.72
N LYS A 799 5.22 18.18 36.24
CA LYS A 799 4.11 17.71 37.06
C LYS A 799 3.07 16.99 36.20
N LEU A 800 2.66 15.83 36.65
CA LEU A 800 1.55 15.08 36.11
C LEU A 800 0.45 14.97 37.14
N HIS A 801 -0.69 15.58 36.86
CA HIS A 801 -1.89 15.52 37.72
C HIS A 801 -2.65 14.23 37.40
N LEU A 802 -3.19 13.60 38.43
CA LEU A 802 -4.07 12.44 38.30
C LEU A 802 -5.30 12.81 37.46
N PRO A 803 -5.89 11.82 36.74
CA PRO A 803 -7.15 12.04 36.06
C PRO A 803 -8.25 12.44 37.10
N ASP A 804 -9.16 13.31 36.72
CA ASP A 804 -10.24 13.77 37.57
C ASP A 804 -11.52 13.97 36.76
N VAL A 805 -12.62 13.36 37.16
CA VAL A 805 -13.90 13.45 36.45
C VAL A 805 -14.49 14.88 36.50
N ASN A 806 -14.14 15.70 37.48
CA ASN A 806 -14.52 17.11 37.56
C ASN A 806 -13.53 18.06 36.85
N ARG A 807 -12.48 17.49 36.28
CA ARG A 807 -11.57 18.14 35.33
C ARG A 807 -11.52 17.31 34.05
N ALA A 808 -12.66 16.66 33.75
CA ALA A 808 -12.75 15.64 32.69
C ALA A 808 -12.17 16.09 31.36
N THR A 809 -11.32 15.25 30.80
CA THR A 809 -10.75 15.49 29.46
C THR A 809 -10.64 14.17 28.70
N SER A 810 -11.02 14.21 27.43
CA SER A 810 -10.78 13.11 26.51
C SER A 810 -9.34 13.07 26.00
N LYS A 811 -8.55 14.11 26.29
CA LYS A 811 -7.14 14.28 25.89
C LYS A 811 -6.29 14.64 27.09
N PHE A 812 -4.97 14.48 27.01
CA PHE A 812 -4.07 15.10 27.94
C PHE A 812 -4.10 16.61 27.73
N ILE A 813 -4.29 17.40 28.77
CA ILE A 813 -4.34 18.86 28.68
C ILE A 813 -3.22 19.49 29.50
N VAL A 814 -2.85 20.70 29.12
CA VAL A 814 -1.88 21.51 29.80
C VAL A 814 -2.58 22.33 30.89
N ASP A 815 -2.06 22.28 32.08
CA ASP A 815 -2.49 23.12 33.22
C ASP A 815 -1.34 24.09 33.60
N LYS A 816 -1.63 25.05 34.48
CA LYS A 816 -0.70 26.11 34.92
C LYS A 816 0.67 25.56 35.31
N ASP A 817 0.70 24.46 36.05
CA ASP A 817 1.93 23.88 36.61
C ASP A 817 2.24 22.46 36.17
N GLY A 818 1.49 21.90 35.14
CA GLY A 818 1.73 20.54 34.68
C GLY A 818 0.83 20.07 33.55
N ILE A 819 0.63 18.76 33.51
CA ILE A 819 -0.22 18.06 32.53
C ILE A 819 -1.27 17.27 33.31
N VAL A 820 -2.53 17.37 32.93
CA VAL A 820 -3.64 16.57 33.50
C VAL A 820 -3.81 15.30 32.66
N PHE A 821 -3.87 14.16 33.34
CA PHE A 821 -3.99 12.85 32.69
C PHE A 821 -5.39 12.65 32.10
N SER A 822 -5.44 12.16 30.85
CA SER A 822 -6.69 11.92 30.11
C SER A 822 -7.50 10.76 30.71
N LEU A 823 -8.81 10.90 30.79
CA LEU A 823 -9.72 9.80 31.18
C LEU A 823 -9.72 8.70 30.11
N ALA A 824 -9.60 9.07 28.82
CA ALA A 824 -9.58 8.12 27.71
C ALA A 824 -8.35 7.19 27.70
N ALA A 825 -7.26 7.61 28.33
CA ALA A 825 -6.04 6.80 28.48
C ALA A 825 -6.16 5.75 29.61
N ILE A 826 -7.25 5.78 30.42
CA ILE A 826 -7.50 4.78 31.46
C ILE A 826 -8.05 3.50 30.80
N LYS A 827 -7.47 2.36 31.14
CA LYS A 827 -7.90 1.05 30.62
C LYS A 827 -9.41 0.85 30.82
N ASN A 828 -10.11 0.35 29.82
CA ASN A 828 -11.56 0.11 29.76
C ASN A 828 -12.46 1.36 29.72
N VAL A 829 -11.92 2.59 29.73
CA VAL A 829 -12.74 3.81 29.64
C VAL A 829 -12.98 4.19 28.17
N GLY A 830 -11.93 4.30 27.37
CA GLY A 830 -12.02 4.63 25.95
C GLY A 830 -12.47 6.08 25.67
N GLU A 831 -12.24 6.53 24.43
CA GLU A 831 -12.48 7.92 24.02
C GLU A 831 -13.96 8.28 24.06
N GLY A 832 -14.84 7.44 23.49
CA GLY A 832 -16.29 7.75 23.46
C GLY A 832 -16.95 7.88 24.83
N VAL A 833 -16.54 7.05 25.81
CA VAL A 833 -17.05 7.18 27.18
C VAL A 833 -16.50 8.45 27.85
N SER A 834 -15.23 8.73 27.65
CA SER A 834 -14.56 9.94 28.19
C SER A 834 -15.17 11.23 27.62
N GLU A 835 -15.48 11.29 26.33
CA GLU A 835 -16.15 12.43 25.70
C GLU A 835 -17.54 12.66 26.29
N LYS A 836 -18.30 11.59 26.54
CA LYS A 836 -19.62 11.68 27.11
C LYS A 836 -19.59 12.12 28.61
N ILE A 837 -18.56 11.71 29.33
CA ILE A 837 -18.34 12.22 30.69
C ILE A 837 -18.08 13.75 30.68
N LEU A 838 -17.28 14.18 29.69
CA LEU A 838 -16.96 15.60 29.50
C LEU A 838 -18.19 16.41 29.05
N GLU A 839 -18.97 15.92 28.09
CA GLU A 839 -20.22 16.56 27.65
C GLU A 839 -21.17 16.75 28.83
N GLU A 840 -21.40 15.70 29.61
CA GLU A 840 -22.28 15.73 30.79
C GLU A 840 -21.78 16.70 31.84
N TYR A 841 -20.45 16.76 32.06
CA TYR A 841 -19.83 17.75 32.94
C TYR A 841 -20.08 19.20 32.47
N ASN A 842 -19.89 19.44 31.17
CA ASN A 842 -20.07 20.77 30.60
C ASN A 842 -21.52 21.24 30.61
N GLU A 843 -22.48 20.32 30.44
CA GLU A 843 -23.92 20.64 30.45
C GLU A 843 -24.49 20.82 31.86
N ASN A 844 -24.08 20.00 32.82
CA ASN A 844 -24.73 19.87 34.11
C ASN A 844 -23.81 20.20 35.32
N GLY A 845 -22.56 20.63 35.06
CA GLY A 845 -21.59 21.03 36.07
C GLY A 845 -20.95 19.87 36.85
N GLU A 846 -20.25 20.19 37.92
CA GLU A 846 -19.47 19.24 38.71
C GLU A 846 -20.28 18.06 39.25
N TYR A 847 -19.64 16.88 39.25
CA TYR A 847 -20.17 15.68 39.89
C TYR A 847 -20.00 15.83 41.43
N LYS A 848 -21.06 15.61 42.18
CA LYS A 848 -21.09 15.86 43.63
C LYS A 848 -20.59 14.65 44.45
N ASN A 849 -20.88 13.45 44.00
CA ASN A 849 -20.53 12.19 44.66
C ASN A 849 -20.57 11.03 43.63
N LEU A 850 -20.22 9.81 44.06
CA LEU A 850 -20.16 8.63 43.20
C LEU A 850 -21.55 8.27 42.62
N GLU A 851 -22.63 8.43 43.35
CA GLU A 851 -23.99 8.14 42.86
C GLU A 851 -24.40 9.12 41.78
N ASP A 852 -24.20 10.43 41.99
CA ASP A 852 -24.45 11.46 40.99
C ASP A 852 -23.67 11.20 39.68
N PHE A 853 -22.38 10.84 39.80
CA PHE A 853 -21.55 10.47 38.64
C PHE A 853 -22.13 9.28 37.91
N VAL A 854 -22.46 8.17 38.56
CA VAL A 854 -22.97 6.96 37.95
C VAL A 854 -24.33 7.18 37.30
N VAL A 855 -25.26 7.86 37.98
CA VAL A 855 -26.60 8.16 37.45
C VAL A 855 -26.52 8.99 36.18
N ARG A 856 -25.70 10.02 36.17
CA ARG A 856 -25.55 10.92 35.01
C ARG A 856 -24.83 10.29 33.84
N THR A 857 -23.89 9.38 34.09
CA THR A 857 -23.03 8.81 33.03
C THR A 857 -23.47 7.44 32.51
N LYS A 858 -24.36 6.73 33.22
CA LYS A 858 -24.83 5.40 32.82
C LYS A 858 -25.46 5.36 31.42
N LYS A 859 -26.28 6.34 31.06
CA LYS A 859 -26.91 6.47 29.75
C LYS A 859 -25.93 6.49 28.58
N TYR A 860 -24.65 6.73 28.83
CA TYR A 860 -23.58 6.82 27.84
C TYR A 860 -22.69 5.58 27.77
N GLY A 861 -23.12 4.46 28.38
CA GLY A 861 -22.44 3.18 28.31
C GLY A 861 -21.29 2.97 29.30
N LEU A 862 -21.28 3.74 30.40
CA LEU A 862 -20.35 3.47 31.51
C LEU A 862 -20.67 2.09 32.10
N ASN A 863 -19.82 1.12 31.85
CA ASN A 863 -19.97 -0.22 32.43
C ASN A 863 -19.19 -0.40 33.72
N LYS A 864 -19.46 -1.51 34.44
CA LYS A 864 -18.80 -1.82 35.70
C LYS A 864 -17.27 -1.77 35.63
N LYS A 865 -16.66 -2.36 34.55
CA LYS A 865 -15.21 -2.38 34.40
C LYS A 865 -14.61 -1.00 34.16
N ALA A 866 -15.29 -0.12 33.45
CA ALA A 866 -14.87 1.26 33.28
C ALA A 866 -14.93 2.05 34.61
N LEU A 867 -16.01 1.89 35.37
CA LEU A 867 -16.14 2.51 36.66
C LEU A 867 -15.06 2.04 37.64
N GLU A 868 -14.82 0.73 37.74
CA GLU A 868 -13.72 0.16 38.54
C GLU A 868 -12.37 0.76 38.15
N SER A 869 -12.11 0.87 36.81
CA SER A 869 -10.86 1.43 36.31
C SER A 869 -10.70 2.91 36.63
N LEU A 870 -11.77 3.71 36.56
CA LEU A 870 -11.76 5.11 36.93
C LEU A 870 -11.46 5.30 38.44
N ILE A 871 -12.09 4.47 39.31
CA ILE A 871 -11.81 4.49 40.77
C ILE A 871 -10.33 4.12 41.01
N LEU A 872 -9.84 3.04 40.43
CA LEU A 872 -8.47 2.56 40.65
C LEU A 872 -7.43 3.57 40.15
N ALA A 873 -7.70 4.23 39.02
CA ALA A 873 -6.84 5.28 38.49
C ALA A 873 -6.84 6.57 39.28
N GLY A 874 -7.76 6.72 40.24
CA GLY A 874 -7.91 7.92 41.05
C GLY A 874 -8.74 9.02 40.42
N ALA A 875 -9.40 8.76 39.27
CA ALA A 875 -10.23 9.77 38.59
C ALA A 875 -11.44 10.27 39.40
N LEU A 876 -11.79 9.55 40.42
CA LEU A 876 -12.90 9.90 41.34
C LEU A 876 -12.42 10.34 42.71
N ASP A 877 -11.12 10.60 42.93
CA ASP A 877 -10.58 10.96 44.24
C ASP A 877 -11.11 12.33 44.76
N GLY A 878 -11.44 13.23 43.85
CA GLY A 878 -12.07 14.51 44.17
C GLY A 878 -13.49 14.39 44.73
N LEU A 879 -14.15 13.23 44.55
CA LEU A 879 -15.49 12.99 45.12
C LEU A 879 -15.40 12.46 46.55
N PRO A 880 -16.44 12.66 47.39
CA PRO A 880 -16.49 12.17 48.78
C PRO A 880 -16.25 10.67 48.91
N GLY A 881 -15.54 10.25 49.95
CA GLY A 881 -15.16 8.86 50.23
C GLY A 881 -13.80 8.46 49.65
N ASN A 882 -13.15 7.47 50.26
CA ASN A 882 -11.88 6.96 49.78
C ASN A 882 -12.04 5.92 48.64
N ARG A 883 -10.95 5.61 47.91
CA ARG A 883 -10.97 4.66 46.76
C ARG A 883 -11.55 3.30 47.11
N ARG A 884 -11.21 2.76 48.30
CA ARG A 884 -11.70 1.46 48.74
C ARG A 884 -13.19 1.46 48.94
N GLN A 885 -13.72 2.47 49.62
CA GLN A 885 -15.15 2.62 49.82
C GLN A 885 -15.90 2.74 48.50
N LYS A 886 -15.39 3.53 47.55
CA LYS A 886 -15.96 3.68 46.23
C LYS A 886 -15.93 2.34 45.46
N PHE A 887 -14.82 1.63 45.53
CA PHE A 887 -14.66 0.35 44.83
C PHE A 887 -15.59 -0.73 45.42
N GLU A 888 -15.68 -0.86 46.73
CA GLU A 888 -16.59 -1.79 47.42
C GLU A 888 -18.07 -1.48 47.19
N SER A 889 -18.38 -0.22 46.84
CA SER A 889 -19.75 0.23 46.53
C SER A 889 -20.19 -0.03 45.11
N VAL A 890 -19.28 -0.37 44.19
CA VAL A 890 -19.57 -0.54 42.75
C VAL A 890 -20.68 -1.54 42.49
N ASP A 891 -20.64 -2.70 43.14
CA ASP A 891 -21.67 -3.75 42.95
C ASP A 891 -23.05 -3.29 43.42
N LYS A 892 -23.11 -2.61 44.57
CA LYS A 892 -24.36 -2.07 45.12
C LYS A 892 -24.95 -0.98 44.25
N ILE A 893 -24.10 -0.07 43.78
CA ILE A 893 -24.52 1.04 42.93
C ILE A 893 -24.94 0.52 41.56
N CYS A 894 -24.19 -0.40 40.95
CA CYS A 894 -24.59 -1.03 39.67
C CYS A 894 -25.91 -1.79 39.79
N LEU A 895 -26.18 -2.49 40.91
CA LEU A 895 -27.43 -3.21 41.14
C LEU A 895 -28.64 -2.28 41.43
N LEU A 896 -28.44 -1.15 42.09
CA LEU A 896 -29.51 -0.18 42.35
C LEU A 896 -30.00 0.54 41.08
N TYR A 897 -29.17 0.59 40.04
CA TYR A 897 -29.45 1.34 38.82
C TYR A 897 -29.51 0.45 37.57
N THR A 898 -29.42 -0.89 37.65
CA THR A 898 -29.81 -1.86 36.62
C THR A 898 -31.27 -2.17 36.64
#